data_98fc306ba89d13419cb10e6e68210aee
#
_entry.id   98fc306ba89d13419cb10e6e68210aee
#
_cell.length_a   1.000
_cell.length_b   1.000
_cell.length_c   1.000
_cell.angle_alpha   90.00
_cell.angle_beta   90.00
_cell.angle_gamma   90.00
#
_symmetry.space_group_name_H-M   'P 1'
#
loop_
_entity.id
_entity.type
_entity.pdbx_description
1 polymer ?
#
loop_
_entity_poly.entity_id
_entity_poly.type
_entity_poly.pdbx_seq_one_letter_code
_entity_poly.pdbx_strand_id
1 'polypeptide(L)'
;LHVGLNGTWPESGRRLQWTAKQQWKWNSKQRTAQQHSGVRGLIWLDIDQPGYHEISFSMREDGTEFDRWLMTTDPNFAEPDGIGPDESPMADVPDDAVDHSTPKVEPRGEDGTGDVSLSTDPTQWETVTLTLDGPWAREAGDDFNPFTDARLDVTFTHESGDFTYVVPGYFAADGNAAETSATAGTSWRAHLLPDVPGSWSYEVSFWKDNAPLKPFDGVSGSFDVADGKPDAHGRLEYVGERYLRFAGSGAYFLKAGADAPETLLAFEDFDGTVANKPGVPLKTWAPHVDDWNDGDPTWQGGKGKGLIGAVNYLAGTGCNAFSFLTYNAGGDGDNVWPFVRRDATFAYDCSKLDQWGIVFQHAASLGMHLHFKLQETENDDQRPGNQPTALDGGALGPERKLYLREMVARFGHLPALNWNLGEESTQTPAEQRAMALYLAEIDPYQHPRVIHSYPNQQEKVYTPLLGEMSELTGASLQNNWRASHQATLRWVKASAAAGKPWVCANDEQGPANFGVPADAEFGGKSIDYTPHDIRRWTLWGNLMAGGAGVEYYFGYQLPENDLNAENWRSRASSWTFAANALRFFQENDVPFWALDPADELVEAPATAWCLAGADAIVVYMHDATQGPAVLDLTDFTGTYTVRWFDTVEGGELITGSVETVNAGGKVELGTPPTQREGNAGHDWAILLTR
;
A
#
# COMPACT_ATOMS: atom_id res chain seq x y z
N LEU A 1 14.34 7.89 -31.80
CA LEU A 1 13.17 7.63 -32.64
C LEU A 1 12.55 6.28 -32.27
N HIS A 2 11.25 6.14 -32.38
CA HIS A 2 10.53 4.88 -32.33
C HIS A 2 9.80 4.66 -33.65
N VAL A 3 9.62 3.41 -34.04
CA VAL A 3 8.87 3.02 -35.23
C VAL A 3 7.69 2.17 -34.80
N GLY A 4 6.50 2.56 -35.19
CA GLY A 4 5.24 1.91 -34.91
C GLY A 4 4.63 1.25 -36.14
N LEU A 5 3.72 0.32 -35.91
CA LEU A 5 2.92 -0.36 -36.94
C LEU A 5 1.46 -0.36 -36.50
N ASN A 6 0.56 0.16 -37.34
CA ASN A 6 -0.90 0.14 -37.12
C ASN A 6 -1.32 0.66 -35.73
N GLY A 7 -0.76 1.79 -35.31
CA GLY A 7 -1.02 2.41 -34.01
C GLY A 7 -0.34 1.74 -32.82
N THR A 8 0.38 0.63 -33.01
CA THR A 8 1.14 -0.04 -31.95
C THR A 8 2.63 0.28 -32.01
N TRP A 9 3.33 0.19 -30.88
CA TRP A 9 4.76 0.50 -30.75
C TRP A 9 5.50 -0.73 -30.23
N PRO A 10 5.81 -1.73 -31.10
CA PRO A 10 6.48 -2.96 -30.69
C PRO A 10 7.88 -2.68 -30.15
N GLU A 11 8.33 -3.50 -29.19
CA GLU A 11 9.67 -3.34 -28.58
C GLU A 11 10.78 -3.38 -29.63
N SER A 12 10.63 -4.20 -30.68
CA SER A 12 11.53 -4.26 -31.80
C SER A 12 11.61 -2.98 -32.64
N GLY A 13 10.60 -2.11 -32.56
CA GLY A 13 10.58 -0.80 -33.22
C GLY A 13 11.09 0.35 -32.35
N ARG A 14 11.40 0.09 -31.09
CA ARG A 14 11.75 1.15 -30.14
C ARG A 14 13.25 1.48 -30.14
N ARG A 15 13.58 2.68 -29.71
CA ARG A 15 14.95 3.14 -29.41
C ARG A 15 15.92 3.09 -30.61
N LEU A 16 15.46 3.49 -31.79
CA LEU A 16 16.35 3.72 -32.91
C LEU A 16 17.36 4.82 -32.55
N GLN A 17 18.67 4.50 -32.62
CA GLN A 17 19.76 5.32 -32.07
C GLN A 17 20.66 5.90 -33.15
N TRP A 18 20.83 7.21 -33.16
CA TRP A 18 21.83 7.90 -33.97
C TRP A 18 23.05 8.29 -33.13
N THR A 19 24.23 8.10 -33.73
CA THR A 19 25.51 8.55 -33.14
C THR A 19 26.13 9.74 -33.89
N ALA A 20 25.66 10.01 -35.11
CA ALA A 20 26.13 11.10 -35.92
C ALA A 20 25.32 12.40 -35.63
N LYS A 21 26.02 13.49 -35.30
CA LYS A 21 25.41 14.82 -35.10
C LYS A 21 25.64 15.67 -36.33
N GLN A 22 24.62 16.44 -36.75
CA GLN A 22 24.69 17.39 -37.90
C GLN A 22 25.12 16.72 -39.22
N GLN A 23 24.72 15.47 -39.42
CA GLN A 23 25.04 14.71 -40.63
C GLN A 23 23.85 13.82 -41.01
N TRP A 24 23.49 13.80 -42.27
CA TRP A 24 22.55 12.84 -42.83
C TRP A 24 23.23 11.49 -42.98
N LYS A 25 22.67 10.46 -42.34
CA LYS A 25 23.16 9.10 -42.40
C LYS A 25 22.02 8.12 -42.23
N TRP A 26 22.13 7.01 -43.00
CA TRP A 26 21.31 5.82 -42.76
C TRP A 26 21.66 5.19 -41.41
N ASN A 27 20.69 4.67 -40.74
CA ASN A 27 20.90 3.99 -39.46
C ASN A 27 19.77 3.00 -39.16
N SER A 28 20.14 1.80 -38.68
CA SER A 28 19.22 0.73 -38.28
C SER A 28 19.54 0.18 -36.88
N LYS A 29 20.22 0.98 -36.03
CA LYS A 29 20.69 0.49 -34.74
C LYS A 29 19.64 0.73 -33.65
N GLN A 30 19.36 -0.31 -32.90
CA GLN A 30 18.59 -0.20 -31.66
C GLN A 30 19.52 -0.02 -30.47
N ARG A 31 19.25 0.98 -29.62
CA ARG A 31 19.93 1.13 -28.33
C ARG A 31 19.46 0.04 -27.38
N THR A 32 20.40 -0.68 -26.80
CA THR A 32 20.13 -1.68 -25.75
C THR A 32 20.76 -1.27 -24.43
N ALA A 33 20.41 -1.94 -23.34
CA ALA A 33 21.01 -1.72 -22.02
C ALA A 33 22.53 -2.00 -22.02
N GLN A 34 22.98 -2.97 -22.81
CA GLN A 34 24.39 -3.37 -22.91
C GLN A 34 25.17 -2.54 -23.93
N GLN A 35 24.50 -1.91 -24.92
CA GLN A 35 25.14 -1.21 -26.02
C GLN A 35 24.43 0.11 -26.32
N HIS A 36 24.87 1.18 -25.66
CA HIS A 36 24.27 2.51 -25.79
C HIS A 36 24.46 3.15 -27.17
N SER A 37 25.48 2.73 -27.94
CA SER A 37 25.69 3.17 -29.33
C SER A 37 24.79 2.47 -30.34
N GLY A 38 24.03 1.49 -29.88
CA GLY A 38 23.07 0.72 -30.64
C GLY A 38 23.64 -0.51 -31.37
N VAL A 39 22.81 -1.51 -31.55
CA VAL A 39 23.09 -2.77 -32.27
C VAL A 39 22.26 -2.81 -33.53
N ARG A 40 22.87 -3.17 -34.65
CA ARG A 40 22.19 -3.30 -35.94
C ARG A 40 21.31 -4.55 -36.01
N GLY A 41 20.28 -4.52 -36.86
CA GLY A 41 19.43 -5.66 -37.16
C GLY A 41 18.42 -6.02 -36.05
N LEU A 42 18.22 -5.12 -35.07
CA LEU A 42 17.23 -5.30 -34.00
C LEU A 42 15.95 -4.46 -34.21
N ILE A 43 15.96 -3.51 -35.16
CA ILE A 43 14.76 -2.75 -35.53
C ILE A 43 14.04 -3.50 -36.63
N TRP A 44 12.89 -4.07 -36.29
CA TRP A 44 12.03 -4.79 -37.21
C TRP A 44 10.55 -4.66 -36.83
N LEU A 45 9.70 -4.82 -37.85
CA LEU A 45 8.25 -4.85 -37.70
C LEU A 45 7.74 -6.17 -38.25
N ASP A 46 6.84 -6.80 -37.54
CA ASP A 46 6.20 -8.06 -37.94
C ASP A 46 4.90 -7.73 -38.69
N ILE A 47 4.89 -7.98 -40.00
CA ILE A 47 3.74 -7.78 -40.87
C ILE A 47 3.29 -9.15 -41.35
N ASP A 48 2.35 -9.74 -40.66
CA ASP A 48 1.89 -11.11 -40.83
C ASP A 48 0.78 -11.27 -41.88
N GLN A 49 0.17 -10.18 -42.29
CA GLN A 49 -0.92 -10.18 -43.26
C GLN A 49 -0.67 -9.18 -44.40
N PRO A 50 -0.99 -9.50 -45.64
CA PRO A 50 -0.95 -8.54 -46.74
C PRO A 50 -2.11 -7.55 -46.65
N GLY A 51 -1.85 -6.28 -46.99
CA GLY A 51 -2.86 -5.23 -46.96
C GLY A 51 -2.24 -3.87 -46.76
N TYR A 52 -3.07 -2.91 -46.39
CA TYR A 52 -2.63 -1.59 -45.98
C TYR A 52 -2.14 -1.60 -44.54
N HIS A 53 -0.98 -1.04 -44.31
CA HIS A 53 -0.39 -0.87 -42.99
C HIS A 53 0.09 0.58 -42.80
N GLU A 54 -0.14 1.15 -41.64
CA GLU A 54 0.44 2.43 -41.25
C GLU A 54 1.78 2.22 -40.54
N ILE A 55 2.82 2.88 -41.05
CA ILE A 55 4.12 2.97 -40.37
C ILE A 55 4.23 4.33 -39.72
N SER A 56 4.28 4.36 -38.41
CA SER A 56 4.37 5.58 -37.62
C SER A 56 5.78 5.80 -37.09
N PHE A 57 6.20 7.06 -36.97
CA PHE A 57 7.48 7.45 -36.39
C PHE A 57 7.24 8.43 -35.24
N SER A 58 7.76 8.11 -34.05
CA SER A 58 7.70 9.00 -32.89
C SER A 58 9.08 9.47 -32.49
N MET A 59 9.21 10.77 -32.29
CA MET A 59 10.45 11.39 -31.83
C MET A 59 10.61 11.18 -30.34
N ARG A 60 11.75 10.65 -29.92
CA ARG A 60 12.09 10.49 -28.51
C ARG A 60 12.81 11.69 -27.93
N GLU A 61 13.64 12.34 -28.71
CA GLU A 61 14.50 13.45 -28.29
C GLU A 61 14.37 14.59 -29.30
N ASP A 62 14.35 15.82 -28.83
CA ASP A 62 14.24 17.01 -29.65
C ASP A 62 15.45 17.15 -30.62
N GLY A 63 15.20 17.75 -31.79
CA GLY A 63 16.21 18.05 -32.79
C GLY A 63 16.57 16.87 -33.73
N THR A 64 15.78 15.81 -33.76
CA THR A 64 15.93 14.74 -34.76
C THR A 64 15.29 15.18 -36.09
N GLU A 65 16.07 15.28 -37.15
CA GLU A 65 15.58 15.47 -38.51
C GLU A 65 15.50 14.14 -39.24
N PHE A 66 14.44 13.93 -40.01
CA PHE A 66 14.10 12.68 -40.68
C PHE A 66 13.73 12.97 -42.12
N ASP A 67 14.41 12.33 -43.09
CA ASP A 67 14.21 12.54 -44.51
C ASP A 67 13.61 11.32 -45.21
N ARG A 68 14.20 10.13 -44.99
CA ARG A 68 13.82 8.89 -45.67
C ARG A 68 13.86 7.69 -44.76
N TRP A 69 13.07 6.70 -45.11
CA TRP A 69 13.11 5.38 -44.49
C TRP A 69 13.08 4.28 -45.54
N LEU A 70 13.57 3.11 -45.16
CA LEU A 70 13.63 1.94 -46.03
C LEU A 70 13.27 0.69 -45.22
N MET A 71 12.40 -0.12 -45.76
CA MET A 71 12.10 -1.48 -45.25
C MET A 71 12.63 -2.52 -46.18
N THR A 72 13.11 -3.64 -45.62
CA THR A 72 13.58 -4.78 -46.37
C THR A 72 13.27 -6.05 -45.61
N THR A 73 13.00 -7.16 -46.35
CA THR A 73 12.87 -8.50 -45.78
C THR A 73 14.18 -9.27 -45.80
N ASP A 74 15.26 -8.68 -46.36
CA ASP A 74 16.59 -9.29 -46.38
C ASP A 74 17.32 -9.00 -45.04
N PRO A 75 17.53 -10.01 -44.17
CA PRO A 75 18.22 -9.84 -42.91
C PRO A 75 19.70 -9.46 -43.05
N ASN A 76 20.28 -9.63 -44.25
CA ASN A 76 21.66 -9.28 -44.54
C ASN A 76 21.81 -7.95 -45.30
N PHE A 77 20.73 -7.18 -45.42
CA PHE A 77 20.75 -5.92 -46.13
C PHE A 77 21.75 -4.94 -45.53
N ALA A 78 22.66 -4.43 -46.35
CA ALA A 78 23.63 -3.44 -45.91
C ALA A 78 23.01 -2.04 -45.93
N GLU A 79 23.30 -1.21 -44.90
CA GLU A 79 22.90 0.20 -44.91
C GLU A 79 23.40 0.87 -46.18
N PRO A 80 22.53 1.62 -46.90
CA PRO A 80 22.91 2.29 -48.13
C PRO A 80 23.98 3.37 -47.92
N ASP A 81 24.78 3.65 -48.93
CA ASP A 81 25.62 4.81 -48.99
C ASP A 81 24.92 5.95 -49.72
N GLY A 82 25.19 7.19 -49.28
CA GLY A 82 24.63 8.39 -49.90
C GLY A 82 23.10 8.49 -49.77
N ILE A 83 22.44 8.78 -50.92
CA ILE A 83 20.97 8.99 -50.95
C ILE A 83 20.17 7.70 -50.75
N GLY A 84 20.80 6.56 -50.99
CA GLY A 84 20.13 5.26 -50.92
C GLY A 84 19.49 4.85 -52.28
N PRO A 85 18.69 3.81 -52.30
CA PRO A 85 18.01 3.33 -53.50
C PRO A 85 16.93 4.32 -53.95
N ASP A 86 16.52 4.18 -55.22
CA ASP A 86 15.37 4.92 -55.75
C ASP A 86 14.10 4.60 -54.94
N GLU A 87 13.18 5.59 -54.90
CA GLU A 87 11.90 5.38 -54.22
C GLU A 87 11.10 4.25 -54.92
N SER A 88 10.42 3.46 -54.08
CA SER A 88 9.50 2.45 -54.58
C SER A 88 8.37 3.11 -55.38
N PRO A 89 8.02 2.60 -56.57
CA PRO A 89 6.88 3.15 -57.30
C PRO A 89 5.60 3.01 -56.51
N MET A 90 4.75 4.04 -56.56
CA MET A 90 3.40 3.88 -56.02
C MET A 90 2.66 2.81 -56.89
N ALA A 91 2.24 1.76 -56.26
CA ALA A 91 1.42 0.72 -56.89
C ALA A 91 -0.07 1.06 -56.71
N ASP A 92 -0.87 0.72 -57.78
CA ASP A 92 -2.31 0.69 -57.59
C ASP A 92 -2.66 -0.40 -56.56
N VAL A 93 -3.43 -0.02 -55.56
CA VAL A 93 -3.83 -0.94 -54.51
C VAL A 93 -5.05 -1.72 -54.99
N PRO A 94 -5.10 -3.05 -54.80
CA PRO A 94 -6.27 -3.85 -55.11
C PRO A 94 -7.49 -3.33 -54.32
N ASP A 95 -8.66 -3.25 -55.01
CA ASP A 95 -9.91 -2.79 -54.39
C ASP A 95 -10.39 -3.67 -53.21
N ASP A 96 -9.84 -4.88 -53.10
CA ASP A 96 -10.12 -5.86 -52.03
C ASP A 96 -9.01 -5.92 -50.96
N ALA A 97 -8.05 -5.03 -51.00
CA ALA A 97 -6.99 -5.00 -49.97
C ALA A 97 -7.56 -4.61 -48.61
N VAL A 98 -7.26 -5.45 -47.62
CA VAL A 98 -7.68 -5.20 -46.25
C VAL A 98 -6.90 -4.02 -45.66
N ASP A 99 -7.59 -3.08 -45.08
CA ASP A 99 -6.97 -1.96 -44.33
C ASP A 99 -6.68 -2.39 -42.89
N HIS A 100 -5.38 -2.52 -42.59
CA HIS A 100 -4.88 -2.82 -41.24
C HIS A 100 -4.35 -1.55 -40.54
N SER A 101 -4.38 -0.39 -41.20
CA SER A 101 -3.81 0.86 -40.68
C SER A 101 -4.63 1.45 -39.53
N THR A 102 -5.92 1.24 -39.57
CA THR A 102 -6.78 1.61 -38.46
C THR A 102 -6.80 0.49 -37.43
N PRO A 103 -6.43 0.74 -36.18
CA PRO A 103 -6.76 -0.19 -35.11
C PRO A 103 -8.25 -0.54 -35.28
N LYS A 104 -8.61 -1.82 -35.30
CA LYS A 104 -10.01 -2.22 -35.19
C LYS A 104 -10.48 -1.74 -33.83
N VAL A 105 -10.93 -0.50 -33.77
CA VAL A 105 -11.68 -0.01 -32.61
C VAL A 105 -12.92 -0.87 -32.58
N GLU A 106 -13.00 -1.75 -31.63
CA GLU A 106 -14.24 -2.51 -31.44
C GLU A 106 -15.39 -1.51 -31.32
N PRO A 107 -16.50 -1.74 -32.04
CA PRO A 107 -17.59 -0.78 -32.01
C PRO A 107 -18.05 -0.55 -30.56
N ARG A 108 -18.43 0.68 -30.24
CA ARG A 108 -19.00 1.01 -28.94
C ARG A 108 -20.21 0.12 -28.68
N GLY A 109 -20.28 -0.48 -27.49
CA GLY A 109 -21.45 -1.24 -27.04
C GLY A 109 -22.66 -0.31 -26.77
N GLU A 110 -23.82 -0.91 -26.55
CA GLU A 110 -25.01 -0.19 -26.13
C GLU A 110 -24.87 0.23 -24.65
N ASP A 111 -25.45 1.39 -24.33
CA ASP A 111 -25.54 1.85 -22.95
C ASP A 111 -26.45 0.94 -22.13
N GLY A 112 -26.17 0.80 -20.85
CA GLY A 112 -27.00 0.09 -19.90
C GLY A 112 -28.35 0.77 -19.66
N THR A 113 -29.19 0.13 -18.89
CA THR A 113 -30.61 0.51 -18.67
C THR A 113 -30.79 1.55 -17.56
N GLY A 114 -29.80 1.74 -16.69
CA GLY A 114 -29.93 2.49 -15.44
C GLY A 114 -30.41 1.64 -14.26
N ASP A 115 -30.55 0.31 -14.45
CA ASP A 115 -30.92 -0.58 -13.37
C ASP A 115 -29.83 -0.67 -12.31
N VAL A 116 -30.23 -0.79 -11.04
CA VAL A 116 -29.34 -0.96 -9.91
C VAL A 116 -29.52 -2.33 -9.29
N SER A 117 -28.42 -3.03 -9.06
CA SER A 117 -28.36 -4.21 -8.21
C SER A 117 -27.51 -3.96 -6.96
N LEU A 118 -27.89 -4.62 -5.87
CA LEU A 118 -27.15 -4.58 -4.60
C LEU A 118 -26.65 -5.98 -4.27
N SER A 119 -25.55 -6.06 -3.52
CA SER A 119 -25.11 -7.34 -2.93
C SER A 119 -26.22 -7.94 -2.06
N THR A 120 -26.27 -9.27 -2.00
CA THR A 120 -27.28 -10.00 -1.22
C THR A 120 -27.00 -9.89 0.27
N ASP A 121 -28.08 -9.90 1.07
CA ASP A 121 -28.04 -9.97 2.53
C ASP A 121 -27.15 -8.90 3.22
N PRO A 122 -27.42 -7.58 2.96
CA PRO A 122 -26.65 -6.51 3.58
C PRO A 122 -26.61 -6.62 5.10
N THR A 123 -25.43 -6.59 5.67
CA THR A 123 -25.19 -6.77 7.11
C THR A 123 -24.28 -5.65 7.62
N GLN A 124 -24.53 -5.16 8.83
CA GLN A 124 -23.68 -4.17 9.48
C GLN A 124 -22.21 -4.61 9.52
N TRP A 125 -21.29 -3.70 9.18
CA TRP A 125 -19.85 -3.91 9.06
C TRP A 125 -19.42 -4.86 7.94
N GLU A 126 -20.33 -5.22 7.04
CA GLU A 126 -20.00 -5.94 5.80
C GLU A 126 -20.26 -5.04 4.59
N THR A 127 -19.42 -5.15 3.57
CA THR A 127 -19.52 -4.27 2.40
C THR A 127 -20.79 -4.53 1.59
N VAL A 128 -21.55 -3.47 1.36
CA VAL A 128 -22.66 -3.45 0.43
C VAL A 128 -22.20 -2.85 -0.90
N THR A 129 -22.21 -3.64 -1.95
CA THR A 129 -21.86 -3.18 -3.30
C THR A 129 -23.13 -2.81 -4.07
N LEU A 130 -23.20 -1.53 -4.48
CA LEU A 130 -24.17 -1.07 -5.46
C LEU A 130 -23.55 -1.15 -6.85
N THR A 131 -24.20 -1.86 -7.78
CA THR A 131 -23.81 -1.91 -9.19
C THR A 131 -24.90 -1.27 -10.04
N LEU A 132 -24.54 -0.23 -10.77
CA LEU A 132 -25.39 0.45 -11.76
C LEU A 132 -25.05 -0.10 -13.15
N ASP A 133 -26.06 -0.51 -13.91
CA ASP A 133 -25.96 -0.76 -15.34
C ASP A 133 -25.99 0.60 -16.06
N GLY A 134 -24.80 1.20 -16.16
CA GLY A 134 -24.57 2.58 -16.57
C GLY A 134 -24.23 2.73 -18.05
N PRO A 135 -23.66 3.87 -18.46
CA PRO A 135 -23.22 4.06 -19.83
C PRO A 135 -22.06 3.12 -20.15
N TRP A 136 -22.10 2.58 -21.38
CA TRP A 136 -21.01 1.74 -21.86
C TRP A 136 -19.72 2.56 -22.00
N ALA A 137 -18.62 1.99 -21.51
CA ALA A 137 -17.29 2.59 -21.59
C ALA A 137 -16.22 1.52 -21.78
N ARG A 138 -14.99 1.97 -22.11
CA ARG A 138 -13.78 1.15 -22.13
C ARG A 138 -12.65 1.86 -21.40
N GLU A 139 -11.71 1.10 -20.85
CA GLU A 139 -10.55 1.62 -20.09
C GLU A 139 -9.68 2.58 -20.89
N ALA A 140 -9.50 2.32 -22.16
CA ALA A 140 -8.70 3.13 -23.07
C ALA A 140 -9.52 3.39 -24.33
N GLY A 141 -10.31 4.43 -24.34
CA GLY A 141 -11.15 4.85 -25.46
C GLY A 141 -10.98 6.33 -25.72
N ASP A 142 -11.03 6.72 -27.02
CA ASP A 142 -10.91 8.11 -27.44
C ASP A 142 -12.25 8.86 -27.47
N ASP A 143 -13.38 8.13 -27.39
CA ASP A 143 -14.74 8.66 -27.54
C ASP A 143 -15.45 8.93 -26.20
N PHE A 144 -15.10 8.21 -25.15
CA PHE A 144 -15.60 8.36 -23.80
C PHE A 144 -14.65 7.72 -22.80
N ASN A 145 -13.92 8.53 -22.06
CA ASN A 145 -13.04 8.06 -20.99
C ASN A 145 -13.83 7.99 -19.67
N PRO A 146 -14.08 6.79 -19.12
CA PRO A 146 -14.87 6.63 -17.89
C PRO A 146 -14.26 7.28 -16.66
N PHE A 147 -12.97 7.56 -16.68
CA PHE A 147 -12.22 8.09 -15.54
C PHE A 147 -12.17 9.62 -15.53
N THR A 148 -12.17 10.27 -16.71
CA THR A 148 -12.05 11.74 -16.82
C THR A 148 -13.36 12.42 -17.20
N ASP A 149 -14.18 11.77 -18.04
CA ASP A 149 -15.39 12.38 -18.62
C ASP A 149 -16.63 12.09 -17.79
N ALA A 150 -16.58 11.04 -16.95
CA ALA A 150 -17.67 10.64 -16.06
C ALA A 150 -17.32 10.81 -14.58
N ARG A 151 -18.34 11.04 -13.79
CA ARG A 151 -18.26 11.02 -12.34
C ARG A 151 -19.51 10.36 -11.75
N LEU A 152 -19.29 9.27 -11.03
CA LEU A 152 -20.29 8.59 -10.22
C LEU A 152 -20.04 8.89 -8.74
N ASP A 153 -21.05 9.37 -8.04
CA ASP A 153 -21.13 9.39 -6.58
C ASP A 153 -22.47 8.77 -6.16
N VAL A 154 -22.50 8.05 -5.05
CA VAL A 154 -23.75 7.52 -4.48
C VAL A 154 -23.88 8.03 -3.06
N THR A 155 -25.00 8.73 -2.82
CA THR A 155 -25.36 9.15 -1.47
C THR A 155 -26.19 8.07 -0.80
N PHE A 156 -25.69 7.49 0.27
CA PHE A 156 -26.39 6.56 1.14
C PHE A 156 -26.85 7.28 2.41
N THR A 157 -28.11 7.13 2.78
CA THR A 157 -28.68 7.76 3.98
C THR A 157 -29.47 6.75 4.79
N HIS A 158 -29.14 6.60 6.06
CA HIS A 158 -29.89 5.78 7.01
C HIS A 158 -31.21 6.44 7.38
N GLU A 159 -32.25 5.67 7.70
CA GLU A 159 -33.60 6.14 8.03
C GLU A 159 -33.66 7.13 9.21
N SER A 160 -32.69 7.09 10.14
CA SER A 160 -32.58 8.07 11.24
C SER A 160 -32.21 9.47 10.75
N GLY A 161 -31.57 9.59 9.60
CA GLY A 161 -31.00 10.83 9.07
C GLY A 161 -29.66 11.22 9.71
N ASP A 162 -29.18 10.50 10.71
CA ASP A 162 -27.92 10.81 11.41
C ASP A 162 -26.67 10.32 10.66
N PHE A 163 -26.86 9.32 9.79
CA PHE A 163 -25.78 8.71 9.01
C PHE A 163 -26.01 8.94 7.51
N THR A 164 -25.08 9.65 6.90
CA THR A 164 -25.09 9.93 5.47
C THR A 164 -23.67 9.83 4.92
N TYR A 165 -23.49 9.01 3.89
CA TYR A 165 -22.22 8.80 3.21
C TYR A 165 -22.34 9.14 1.74
N VAL A 166 -21.47 10.04 1.24
CA VAL A 166 -21.30 10.29 -0.20
C VAL A 166 -20.12 9.47 -0.66
N VAL A 167 -20.42 8.32 -1.22
CA VAL A 167 -19.41 7.33 -1.62
C VAL A 167 -19.00 7.55 -3.06
N PRO A 168 -17.71 7.76 -3.37
CA PRO A 168 -17.25 7.83 -4.74
C PRO A 168 -17.40 6.48 -5.43
N GLY A 169 -17.96 6.48 -6.64
CA GLY A 169 -18.06 5.29 -7.47
C GLY A 169 -17.00 5.26 -8.58
N TYR A 170 -16.90 4.12 -9.25
CA TYR A 170 -15.91 3.85 -10.28
C TYR A 170 -16.45 2.97 -11.41
N PHE A 171 -15.75 2.98 -12.54
CA PHE A 171 -16.03 2.10 -13.70
C PHE A 171 -15.47 0.70 -13.43
N ALA A 172 -16.30 -0.34 -13.61
CA ALA A 172 -15.98 -1.73 -13.31
C ALA A 172 -16.09 -2.66 -14.55
N ALA A 173 -15.91 -2.14 -15.75
CA ALA A 173 -15.99 -2.85 -17.03
C ALA A 173 -17.27 -3.71 -17.13
N ASP A 174 -17.15 -5.04 -17.22
CA ASP A 174 -18.29 -5.97 -17.26
C ASP A 174 -18.84 -6.35 -15.87
N GLY A 175 -18.23 -5.83 -14.79
CA GLY A 175 -18.56 -6.18 -13.41
C GLY A 175 -17.96 -7.49 -12.92
N ASN A 176 -17.16 -8.18 -13.72
CA ASN A 176 -16.44 -9.41 -13.39
C ASN A 176 -15.01 -9.42 -13.93
N ALA A 177 -14.41 -8.24 -14.06
CA ALA A 177 -13.15 -8.05 -14.76
C ALA A 177 -11.99 -8.88 -14.16
N ALA A 178 -11.99 -9.15 -12.86
CA ALA A 178 -11.00 -10.04 -12.23
C ALA A 178 -10.94 -11.42 -12.89
N GLU A 179 -12.08 -11.97 -13.32
CA GLU A 179 -12.20 -13.28 -13.97
C GLU A 179 -12.09 -13.20 -15.50
N THR A 180 -12.65 -12.16 -16.10
CA THR A 180 -12.84 -12.08 -17.56
C THR A 180 -11.74 -11.32 -18.26
N SER A 181 -10.92 -10.54 -17.53
CA SER A 181 -10.00 -9.53 -18.07
C SER A 181 -10.71 -8.50 -18.97
N ALA A 182 -12.00 -8.24 -18.71
CA ALA A 182 -12.77 -7.30 -19.49
C ALA A 182 -12.21 -5.87 -19.35
N THR A 183 -12.08 -5.20 -20.48
CA THR A 183 -11.61 -3.81 -20.58
C THR A 183 -12.74 -2.83 -20.91
N ALA A 184 -13.96 -3.34 -21.10
CA ALA A 184 -15.13 -2.56 -21.47
C ALA A 184 -16.42 -3.16 -20.91
N GLY A 185 -17.45 -2.34 -20.76
CA GLY A 185 -18.76 -2.80 -20.29
C GLY A 185 -19.64 -1.66 -19.81
N THR A 186 -20.69 -2.00 -19.08
CA THR A 186 -21.70 -1.04 -18.55
C THR A 186 -21.73 -1.01 -17.02
N SER A 187 -20.84 -1.75 -16.33
CA SER A 187 -20.91 -1.84 -14.87
C SER A 187 -20.19 -0.68 -14.20
N TRP A 188 -20.91 -0.02 -13.28
CA TRP A 188 -20.38 1.04 -12.43
C TRP A 188 -20.72 0.72 -10.98
N ARG A 189 -19.75 0.86 -10.06
CA ARG A 189 -19.88 0.41 -8.68
C ARG A 189 -19.62 1.50 -7.67
N ALA A 190 -20.29 1.39 -6.52
CA ALA A 190 -19.97 2.09 -5.29
C ALA A 190 -20.11 1.12 -4.10
N HIS A 191 -19.28 1.28 -3.08
CA HIS A 191 -19.22 0.38 -1.93
C HIS A 191 -19.55 1.11 -0.64
N LEU A 192 -20.65 0.73 0.03
CA LEU A 192 -20.98 1.18 1.38
C LEU A 192 -20.49 0.16 2.40
N LEU A 193 -19.85 0.64 3.47
CA LEU A 193 -19.65 -0.11 4.71
C LEU A 193 -20.62 0.44 5.76
N PRO A 194 -21.81 -0.15 5.93
CA PRO A 194 -22.83 0.38 6.85
C PRO A 194 -22.40 0.15 8.30
N ASP A 195 -22.47 1.20 9.12
CA ASP A 195 -22.10 1.17 10.53
C ASP A 195 -23.30 1.03 11.49
N VAL A 196 -24.50 1.06 10.97
CA VAL A 196 -25.73 0.83 11.73
C VAL A 196 -26.69 -0.07 10.96
N PRO A 197 -27.42 -0.99 11.62
CA PRO A 197 -28.49 -1.78 11.00
C PRO A 197 -29.74 -0.92 10.81
N GLY A 198 -30.64 -1.35 9.92
CA GLY A 198 -31.89 -0.64 9.64
C GLY A 198 -32.06 -0.33 8.17
N SER A 199 -33.01 0.53 7.83
CA SER A 199 -33.31 0.86 6.44
C SER A 199 -32.42 2.00 5.93
N TRP A 200 -31.78 1.75 4.78
CA TRP A 200 -30.93 2.70 4.07
C TRP A 200 -31.55 3.04 2.72
N SER A 201 -31.47 4.30 2.34
CA SER A 201 -31.77 4.77 0.99
C SER A 201 -30.51 5.13 0.25
N TYR A 202 -30.54 5.04 -1.08
CA TYR A 202 -29.47 5.52 -1.94
C TYR A 202 -30.00 6.44 -3.03
N GLU A 203 -29.16 7.39 -3.45
CA GLU A 203 -29.38 8.25 -4.62
C GLU A 203 -28.09 8.31 -5.42
N VAL A 204 -28.19 7.97 -6.71
CA VAL A 204 -27.09 7.99 -7.66
C VAL A 204 -26.95 9.39 -8.27
N SER A 205 -25.76 9.95 -8.17
CA SER A 205 -25.34 11.16 -8.89
C SER A 205 -24.39 10.75 -10.00
N PHE A 206 -24.84 10.82 -11.26
CA PHE A 206 -24.03 10.45 -12.42
C PHE A 206 -23.89 11.63 -13.37
N TRP A 207 -22.65 12.10 -13.53
CA TRP A 207 -22.33 13.26 -14.35
C TRP A 207 -21.42 12.88 -15.51
N LYS A 208 -21.60 13.53 -16.65
CA LYS A 208 -20.69 13.52 -17.79
C LYS A 208 -20.44 14.96 -18.22
N ASP A 209 -19.19 15.33 -18.47
CA ASP A 209 -18.81 16.68 -18.94
C ASP A 209 -19.44 17.81 -18.11
N ASN A 210 -19.50 17.65 -16.77
CA ASN A 210 -20.13 18.58 -15.82
C ASN A 210 -21.64 18.76 -15.97
N ALA A 211 -22.35 17.82 -16.59
CA ALA A 211 -23.80 17.78 -16.69
C ALA A 211 -24.38 16.43 -16.22
N PRO A 212 -25.57 16.41 -15.58
CA PRO A 212 -26.21 15.18 -15.19
C PRO A 212 -26.49 14.28 -16.42
N LEU A 213 -26.08 13.04 -16.39
CA LEU A 213 -26.27 12.08 -17.48
C LEU A 213 -27.50 11.20 -17.24
N LYS A 214 -28.61 11.54 -17.88
CA LYS A 214 -29.82 10.72 -17.83
C LYS A 214 -29.73 9.53 -18.82
N PRO A 215 -30.33 8.36 -18.49
CA PRO A 215 -31.20 8.10 -17.33
C PRO A 215 -30.46 7.75 -16.02
N PHE A 216 -29.18 7.69 -16.01
CA PHE A 216 -28.35 7.16 -14.92
C PHE A 216 -28.30 8.08 -13.67
N ASP A 217 -28.38 9.40 -13.88
CA ASP A 217 -28.41 10.37 -12.78
C ASP A 217 -29.81 10.44 -12.14
N GLY A 218 -29.84 10.45 -10.79
CA GLY A 218 -31.05 10.53 -9.98
C GLY A 218 -31.76 9.18 -9.79
N VAL A 219 -31.12 8.06 -10.17
CA VAL A 219 -31.60 6.73 -9.80
C VAL A 219 -31.56 6.56 -8.31
N SER A 220 -32.61 6.07 -7.68
CA SER A 220 -32.71 5.94 -6.24
C SER A 220 -33.46 4.69 -5.80
N GLY A 221 -33.24 4.25 -4.58
CA GLY A 221 -33.92 3.10 -3.99
C GLY A 221 -33.62 2.96 -2.51
N SER A 222 -33.99 1.82 -1.93
CA SER A 222 -33.73 1.51 -0.53
C SER A 222 -33.44 0.02 -0.33
N PHE A 223 -32.80 -0.29 0.76
CA PHE A 223 -32.48 -1.67 1.21
C PHE A 223 -32.37 -1.69 2.73
N ASP A 224 -32.50 -2.90 3.29
CA ASP A 224 -32.36 -3.09 4.73
C ASP A 224 -31.00 -3.73 5.05
N VAL A 225 -30.37 -3.29 6.12
CA VAL A 225 -29.12 -3.81 6.67
C VAL A 225 -29.44 -4.56 7.97
N ALA A 226 -29.09 -5.83 8.02
CA ALA A 226 -29.26 -6.67 9.21
C ALA A 226 -28.22 -6.32 10.30
N ASP A 227 -28.48 -6.75 11.53
CA ASP A 227 -27.51 -6.67 12.64
C ASP A 227 -26.19 -7.35 12.27
N GLY A 228 -25.08 -6.74 12.66
CA GLY A 228 -23.74 -7.29 12.49
C GLY A 228 -23.47 -8.53 13.36
N LYS A 229 -22.40 -9.24 13.06
CA LYS A 229 -21.94 -10.32 13.90
C LYS A 229 -21.56 -9.80 15.28
N PRO A 230 -21.85 -10.56 16.38
CA PRO A 230 -21.58 -10.09 17.75
C PRO A 230 -20.10 -9.77 18.04
N ASP A 231 -19.18 -10.36 17.27
CA ASP A 231 -17.74 -10.22 17.38
C ASP A 231 -17.15 -9.27 16.32
N ALA A 232 -17.99 -8.60 15.52
CA ALA A 232 -17.54 -7.67 14.52
C ALA A 232 -16.87 -6.45 15.16
N HIS A 233 -15.61 -6.22 14.82
CA HIS A 233 -14.87 -5.06 15.33
C HIS A 233 -15.38 -3.73 14.74
N GLY A 234 -15.95 -3.77 13.54
CA GLY A 234 -16.33 -2.57 12.80
C GLY A 234 -15.12 -1.86 12.19
N ARG A 235 -15.34 -0.62 11.78
CA ARG A 235 -14.30 0.20 11.14
C ARG A 235 -13.28 0.70 12.14
N LEU A 236 -12.01 0.72 11.73
CA LEU A 236 -10.91 1.28 12.51
C LEU A 236 -10.84 2.80 12.30
N GLU A 237 -10.94 3.57 13.37
CA GLU A 237 -11.10 5.01 13.35
C GLU A 237 -10.02 5.74 14.14
N TYR A 238 -9.66 6.95 13.68
CA TYR A 238 -8.93 7.92 14.49
C TYR A 238 -9.94 8.68 15.38
N VAL A 239 -9.77 8.59 16.68
CA VAL A 239 -10.70 9.15 17.68
C VAL A 239 -10.14 10.38 18.42
N GLY A 240 -9.12 11.04 17.85
CA GLY A 240 -8.48 12.19 18.48
C GLY A 240 -7.46 11.81 19.55
N GLU A 241 -7.06 10.55 19.60
CA GLU A 241 -6.12 9.99 20.58
C GLU A 241 -4.91 9.39 19.85
N ARG A 242 -3.89 8.96 20.61
CA ARG A 242 -2.67 8.38 20.04
C ARG A 242 -2.81 6.93 19.56
N TYR A 243 -3.98 6.33 19.71
CA TYR A 243 -4.31 4.99 19.24
C TYR A 243 -5.59 5.00 18.41
N LEU A 244 -5.66 4.15 17.42
CA LEU A 244 -6.87 3.89 16.68
C LEU A 244 -7.82 3.02 17.51
N ARG A 245 -9.12 3.13 17.24
CA ARG A 245 -10.17 2.38 17.91
C ARG A 245 -11.16 1.81 16.89
N PHE A 246 -11.60 0.60 17.10
CA PHE A 246 -12.68 0.00 16.31
C PHE A 246 -14.04 0.57 16.71
N ALA A 247 -14.81 1.03 15.72
CA ALA A 247 -16.11 1.66 15.94
C ALA A 247 -17.18 0.68 16.50
N GLY A 248 -17.14 -0.59 16.10
CA GLY A 248 -18.11 -1.60 16.53
C GLY A 248 -17.81 -2.14 17.93
N SER A 249 -16.61 -2.65 18.15
CA SER A 249 -16.22 -3.25 19.45
C SER A 249 -15.74 -2.25 20.50
N GLY A 250 -15.33 -1.06 20.10
CA GLY A 250 -14.68 -0.09 20.97
C GLY A 250 -13.24 -0.45 21.39
N ALA A 251 -12.70 -1.56 20.89
CA ALA A 251 -11.35 -2.00 21.22
C ALA A 251 -10.29 -1.10 20.57
N TYR A 252 -9.24 -0.76 21.31
CA TYR A 252 -8.09 -0.05 20.77
C TYR A 252 -7.15 -0.99 20.02
N PHE A 253 -6.47 -0.44 19.03
CA PHE A 253 -5.68 -1.20 18.06
C PHE A 253 -4.18 -0.96 18.25
N LEU A 254 -3.42 -2.05 18.26
CA LEU A 254 -1.97 -2.08 18.10
C LEU A 254 -1.66 -2.92 16.88
N LYS A 255 -0.77 -2.45 16.00
CA LYS A 255 -0.40 -3.17 14.81
C LYS A 255 0.95 -3.89 14.93
N ALA A 256 1.06 -5.02 14.26
CA ALA A 256 2.33 -5.67 13.99
C ALA A 256 2.26 -6.44 12.68
N GLY A 257 3.29 -6.31 11.85
CA GLY A 257 3.28 -7.02 10.57
C GLY A 257 4.43 -6.68 9.65
N ALA A 258 4.18 -6.79 8.34
CA ALA A 258 5.19 -6.70 7.31
C ALA A 258 5.19 -5.33 6.62
N ASP A 259 6.37 -4.69 6.53
CA ASP A 259 6.67 -3.58 5.63
C ASP A 259 7.58 -4.04 4.47
N ALA A 260 7.43 -5.28 4.08
CA ALA A 260 8.18 -5.87 2.96
C ALA A 260 7.44 -7.08 2.39
N PRO A 261 7.44 -7.23 1.07
CA PRO A 261 8.08 -6.32 0.12
C PRO A 261 7.21 -5.09 -0.17
N GLU A 262 7.82 -3.93 -0.33
CA GLU A 262 7.12 -2.73 -0.79
C GLU A 262 6.41 -2.97 -2.13
N THR A 263 7.04 -3.77 -2.99
CA THR A 263 6.53 -4.19 -4.29
C THR A 263 5.62 -5.43 -4.20
N LEU A 264 4.87 -5.60 -3.11
CA LEU A 264 3.96 -6.73 -2.88
C LEU A 264 2.99 -6.94 -4.05
N LEU A 265 2.48 -5.85 -4.62
CA LEU A 265 1.53 -5.89 -5.74
C LEU A 265 2.19 -6.13 -7.11
N ALA A 266 3.51 -6.25 -7.19
CA ALA A 266 4.20 -6.71 -8.39
C ALA A 266 4.11 -8.25 -8.52
N PHE A 267 2.91 -8.78 -8.57
CA PHE A 267 2.59 -10.20 -8.60
C PHE A 267 2.25 -10.66 -10.02
N GLU A 268 2.83 -11.78 -10.47
CA GLU A 268 2.70 -12.24 -11.85
C GLU A 268 1.27 -12.66 -12.24
N ASP A 269 0.46 -13.03 -11.26
CA ASP A 269 -0.94 -13.43 -11.49
C ASP A 269 -1.90 -12.24 -11.67
N PHE A 270 -1.47 -11.00 -11.39
CA PHE A 270 -2.27 -9.82 -11.68
C PHE A 270 -2.15 -9.42 -13.15
N ASP A 271 -3.27 -9.18 -13.79
CA ASP A 271 -3.33 -8.77 -15.19
C ASP A 271 -2.53 -7.46 -15.42
N GLY A 272 -1.92 -7.34 -16.61
CA GLY A 272 -1.20 -6.13 -17.00
C GLY A 272 0.01 -5.76 -16.13
N THR A 273 0.44 -6.62 -15.19
CA THR A 273 1.62 -6.37 -14.35
C THR A 273 2.89 -6.76 -15.07
N VAL A 274 3.89 -5.89 -15.07
CA VAL A 274 5.16 -6.11 -15.78
C VAL A 274 6.36 -5.66 -14.96
N ALA A 275 7.48 -6.36 -15.07
CA ALA A 275 8.75 -5.98 -14.46
C ALA A 275 9.55 -5.11 -15.42
N ASN A 276 9.80 -3.85 -15.08
CA ASN A 276 10.58 -2.94 -15.90
C ASN A 276 12.05 -2.84 -15.50
N LYS A 277 12.38 -3.18 -14.26
CA LYS A 277 13.73 -2.99 -13.70
C LYS A 277 14.49 -4.31 -13.68
N PRO A 278 15.69 -4.41 -14.30
CA PRO A 278 16.52 -5.61 -14.20
C PRO A 278 16.86 -5.95 -12.75
N GLY A 279 16.68 -7.21 -12.36
CA GLY A 279 16.98 -7.71 -11.03
C GLY A 279 15.85 -7.53 -10.01
N VAL A 280 14.72 -6.97 -10.41
CA VAL A 280 13.49 -6.91 -9.60
C VAL A 280 12.38 -7.62 -10.40
N PRO A 281 12.30 -8.96 -10.32
CA PRO A 281 11.27 -9.74 -11.04
C PRO A 281 9.88 -9.53 -10.43
N LEU A 282 8.85 -9.94 -11.16
CA LEU A 282 7.53 -10.12 -10.56
C LEU A 282 7.58 -11.24 -9.53
N LYS A 283 6.76 -11.14 -8.52
CA LYS A 283 6.64 -12.12 -7.45
C LYS A 283 5.70 -13.24 -7.86
N THR A 284 6.02 -14.45 -7.45
CA THR A 284 5.20 -15.64 -7.64
C THR A 284 4.47 -16.05 -6.36
N TRP A 285 5.02 -15.67 -5.21
CA TRP A 285 4.61 -16.12 -3.88
C TRP A 285 4.53 -17.65 -3.76
N ALA A 286 5.31 -18.35 -4.60
CA ALA A 286 5.32 -19.82 -4.65
C ALA A 286 5.55 -20.50 -3.29
N PRO A 287 6.39 -19.96 -2.36
CA PRO A 287 6.55 -20.58 -1.04
C PRO A 287 5.28 -20.63 -0.18
N HIS A 288 4.27 -19.85 -0.53
CA HIS A 288 3.01 -19.74 0.23
C HIS A 288 1.80 -20.38 -0.46
N VAL A 289 1.97 -21.05 -1.61
CA VAL A 289 0.85 -21.73 -2.29
C VAL A 289 0.18 -22.78 -1.41
N ASP A 290 0.96 -23.47 -0.55
CA ASP A 290 0.44 -24.48 0.38
C ASP A 290 -0.27 -23.89 1.61
N ASP A 291 -0.22 -22.57 1.81
CA ASP A 291 -0.97 -21.87 2.87
C ASP A 291 -2.35 -21.40 2.38
N TRP A 292 -2.65 -21.54 1.10
CA TRP A 292 -3.97 -21.33 0.56
C TRP A 292 -4.91 -22.47 1.01
N ASN A 293 -6.07 -22.13 1.57
CA ASN A 293 -7.03 -23.11 2.07
C ASN A 293 -8.19 -23.31 1.10
N ASP A 294 -8.80 -24.49 1.11
CA ASP A 294 -9.99 -24.77 0.32
C ASP A 294 -11.13 -23.78 0.69
N GLY A 295 -11.58 -23.03 -0.29
CA GLY A 295 -12.59 -21.99 -0.13
C GLY A 295 -12.05 -20.56 -0.12
N ASP A 296 -10.74 -20.37 -0.02
CA ASP A 296 -10.13 -19.05 -0.19
C ASP A 296 -10.29 -18.56 -1.64
N PRO A 297 -10.33 -17.24 -1.87
CA PRO A 297 -10.54 -16.71 -3.19
C PRO A 297 -9.38 -17.01 -4.15
N THR A 298 -9.73 -17.10 -5.42
CA THR A 298 -8.83 -17.16 -6.57
C THR A 298 -9.49 -16.44 -7.73
N TRP A 299 -8.79 -16.25 -8.83
CA TRP A 299 -9.35 -15.73 -10.08
C TRP A 299 -8.80 -16.48 -11.29
N GLN A 300 -9.46 -16.35 -12.45
CA GLN A 300 -9.04 -16.90 -13.74
C GLN A 300 -8.57 -18.37 -13.67
N GLY A 301 -9.39 -19.22 -13.04
CA GLY A 301 -9.11 -20.66 -12.99
C GLY A 301 -8.05 -21.07 -11.95
N GLY A 302 -7.81 -20.28 -10.94
CA GLY A 302 -7.00 -20.64 -9.76
C GLY A 302 -5.72 -19.84 -9.60
N LYS A 303 -5.58 -18.70 -10.27
CA LYS A 303 -4.55 -17.70 -9.99
C LYS A 303 -4.75 -17.08 -8.60
N GLY A 304 -3.70 -16.50 -8.05
CA GLY A 304 -3.73 -15.78 -6.78
C GLY A 304 -3.36 -16.58 -5.54
N LYS A 305 -3.29 -17.91 -5.62
CA LYS A 305 -3.05 -18.79 -4.46
C LYS A 305 -1.81 -18.44 -3.66
N GLY A 306 -0.73 -18.04 -4.33
CA GLY A 306 0.52 -17.70 -3.67
C GLY A 306 0.38 -16.51 -2.74
N LEU A 307 -0.16 -15.39 -3.22
CA LEU A 307 -0.32 -14.16 -2.42
C LEU A 307 -1.43 -14.30 -1.37
N ILE A 308 -2.55 -14.94 -1.69
CA ILE A 308 -3.61 -15.27 -0.71
C ILE A 308 -3.05 -16.15 0.41
N GLY A 309 -2.26 -17.18 0.06
CA GLY A 309 -1.58 -18.03 1.04
C GLY A 309 -0.56 -17.26 1.89
N ALA A 310 0.16 -16.30 1.32
CA ALA A 310 1.08 -15.45 2.09
C ALA A 310 0.32 -14.64 3.15
N VAL A 311 -0.82 -14.06 2.78
CA VAL A 311 -1.70 -13.34 3.72
C VAL A 311 -2.22 -14.26 4.82
N ASN A 312 -2.66 -15.48 4.46
CA ASN A 312 -3.06 -16.51 5.46
C ASN A 312 -1.93 -16.83 6.43
N TYR A 313 -0.72 -17.03 5.90
CA TYR A 313 0.45 -17.31 6.72
C TYR A 313 0.70 -16.20 7.74
N LEU A 314 0.76 -14.94 7.27
CA LEU A 314 1.04 -13.79 8.14
C LEU A 314 -0.04 -13.63 9.22
N ALA A 315 -1.31 -13.67 8.85
CA ALA A 315 -2.43 -13.62 9.80
C ALA A 315 -2.36 -14.78 10.80
N GLY A 316 -2.03 -15.99 10.33
CA GLY A 316 -1.87 -17.20 11.16
C GLY A 316 -0.75 -17.11 12.19
N THR A 317 0.24 -16.22 12.03
CA THR A 317 1.28 -15.97 13.04
C THR A 317 0.78 -15.14 14.22
N GLY A 318 -0.37 -14.48 14.09
CA GLY A 318 -0.90 -13.51 15.05
C GLY A 318 -0.51 -12.07 14.75
N CYS A 319 0.16 -11.81 13.60
CA CYS A 319 0.32 -10.47 13.06
C CYS A 319 -0.98 -9.99 12.41
N ASN A 320 -1.18 -8.67 12.35
CA ASN A 320 -2.45 -8.09 11.95
C ASN A 320 -2.32 -6.89 10.98
N ALA A 321 -1.15 -6.73 10.34
CA ALA A 321 -0.90 -5.63 9.42
C ALA A 321 0.10 -5.99 8.32
N PHE A 322 -0.02 -5.35 7.17
CA PHE A 322 1.04 -5.27 6.17
C PHE A 322 0.89 -4.02 5.30
N SER A 323 2.02 -3.52 4.78
CA SER A 323 2.08 -2.38 3.88
C SER A 323 2.41 -2.80 2.45
N PHE A 324 2.10 -1.93 1.50
CA PHE A 324 2.40 -2.09 0.08
C PHE A 324 2.27 -0.76 -0.66
N LEU A 325 3.07 -0.61 -1.72
CA LEU A 325 2.94 0.49 -2.66
C LEU A 325 1.82 0.21 -3.66
N THR A 326 1.00 1.22 -3.95
CA THR A 326 0.01 1.18 -5.04
C THR A 326 0.48 1.91 -6.30
N TYR A 327 1.59 2.67 -6.19
CA TYR A 327 2.22 3.36 -7.30
C TYR A 327 3.73 3.53 -7.08
N ASN A 328 4.55 2.85 -7.92
CA ASN A 328 6.01 2.95 -7.88
C ASN A 328 6.67 3.13 -9.27
N ALA A 329 5.94 3.67 -10.23
CA ALA A 329 6.50 3.90 -11.56
C ALA A 329 7.75 4.80 -11.50
N GLY A 330 8.89 4.27 -11.98
CA GLY A 330 10.18 4.95 -11.90
C GLY A 330 10.93 4.79 -10.58
N GLY A 331 10.30 4.21 -9.58
CA GLY A 331 10.87 3.94 -8.28
C GLY A 331 11.72 2.68 -8.20
N ASP A 332 11.98 2.22 -7.00
CA ASP A 332 12.91 1.11 -6.75
C ASP A 332 12.49 -0.20 -7.41
N GLY A 333 11.22 -0.52 -7.43
CA GLY A 333 10.68 -1.67 -8.16
C GLY A 333 10.36 -1.39 -9.62
N ASP A 334 9.79 -0.24 -9.92
CA ASP A 334 9.24 0.17 -11.24
C ASP A 334 8.33 -0.92 -11.86
N ASN A 335 7.39 -1.44 -11.07
CA ASN A 335 6.59 -2.61 -11.43
C ASN A 335 5.17 -2.62 -10.82
N VAL A 336 4.75 -1.56 -10.12
CA VAL A 336 3.41 -1.41 -9.56
C VAL A 336 2.78 -0.09 -10.02
N TRP A 337 1.64 -0.17 -10.67
CA TRP A 337 0.76 0.94 -11.03
C TRP A 337 -0.66 0.46 -11.31
N PRO A 338 -1.68 1.28 -11.02
CA PRO A 338 -3.08 0.91 -11.22
C PRO A 338 -3.56 1.10 -12.67
N PHE A 339 -2.71 1.62 -13.55
CA PHE A 339 -3.05 2.02 -14.91
C PHE A 339 -2.92 0.85 -15.90
N VAL A 340 -3.59 0.94 -17.05
CA VAL A 340 -3.47 -0.03 -18.16
C VAL A 340 -2.03 -0.10 -18.71
N ARG A 341 -1.28 0.99 -18.61
CA ARG A 341 0.16 1.08 -18.90
C ARG A 341 0.79 2.07 -17.93
N ARG A 342 2.08 1.91 -17.71
CA ARG A 342 2.90 2.71 -16.79
C ARG A 342 2.71 4.23 -16.89
N ASP A 343 2.45 4.74 -18.07
CA ASP A 343 2.34 6.17 -18.41
C ASP A 343 0.90 6.62 -18.73
N ALA A 344 -0.08 5.73 -18.61
CA ALA A 344 -1.47 6.01 -18.95
C ALA A 344 -2.28 6.49 -17.72
N THR A 345 -1.86 7.58 -17.09
CA THR A 345 -2.34 8.07 -15.80
C THR A 345 -3.84 8.40 -15.73
N PHE A 346 -4.52 8.48 -16.88
CA PHE A 346 -5.96 8.69 -17.00
C PHE A 346 -6.73 7.45 -17.48
N ALA A 347 -6.11 6.27 -17.47
CA ALA A 347 -6.75 5.00 -17.87
C ALA A 347 -6.37 3.89 -16.89
N TYR A 348 -7.32 3.42 -16.11
CA TYR A 348 -7.12 2.43 -15.05
C TYR A 348 -7.44 1.02 -15.54
N ASP A 349 -6.68 0.05 -15.07
CA ASP A 349 -6.83 -1.37 -15.41
C ASP A 349 -7.87 -1.99 -14.45
N CYS A 350 -9.11 -2.17 -14.94
CA CYS A 350 -10.21 -2.67 -14.13
C CYS A 350 -9.97 -4.08 -13.62
N SER A 351 -9.40 -4.96 -14.44
CA SER A 351 -9.15 -6.36 -14.06
C SER A 351 -8.09 -6.45 -12.96
N LYS A 352 -6.98 -5.75 -13.10
CA LYS A 352 -5.92 -5.67 -12.08
C LYS A 352 -6.43 -5.13 -10.77
N LEU A 353 -7.19 -4.03 -10.80
CA LEU A 353 -7.71 -3.40 -9.59
C LEU A 353 -8.79 -4.25 -8.90
N ASP A 354 -9.62 -4.96 -9.66
CA ASP A 354 -10.55 -5.94 -9.09
C ASP A 354 -9.80 -7.12 -8.45
N GLN A 355 -8.69 -7.58 -9.06
CA GLN A 355 -7.83 -8.63 -8.52
C GLN A 355 -7.12 -8.16 -7.23
N TRP A 356 -6.63 -6.91 -7.15
CA TRP A 356 -6.14 -6.32 -5.90
C TRP A 356 -7.24 -6.32 -4.83
N GLY A 357 -8.47 -5.94 -5.22
CA GLY A 357 -9.64 -5.95 -4.34
C GLY A 357 -9.92 -7.32 -3.73
N ILE A 358 -9.76 -8.41 -4.48
CA ILE A 358 -9.90 -9.78 -3.97
C ILE A 358 -8.89 -10.05 -2.84
N VAL A 359 -7.62 -9.69 -3.04
CA VAL A 359 -6.57 -9.88 -2.02
C VAL A 359 -6.85 -9.03 -0.77
N PHE A 360 -7.23 -7.77 -0.95
CA PHE A 360 -7.50 -6.86 0.17
C PHE A 360 -8.76 -7.24 0.96
N GLN A 361 -9.81 -7.68 0.29
CA GLN A 361 -11.02 -8.18 0.95
C GLN A 361 -10.73 -9.47 1.74
N HIS A 362 -9.92 -10.38 1.17
CA HIS A 362 -9.49 -11.57 1.88
C HIS A 362 -8.69 -11.20 3.13
N ALA A 363 -7.71 -10.31 3.02
CA ALA A 363 -6.94 -9.81 4.16
C ALA A 363 -7.84 -9.17 5.24
N ALA A 364 -8.79 -8.33 4.82
CA ALA A 364 -9.77 -7.72 5.73
C ALA A 364 -10.64 -8.77 6.46
N SER A 365 -11.02 -9.86 5.78
CA SER A 365 -11.77 -10.97 6.39
C SER A 365 -10.98 -11.72 7.48
N LEU A 366 -9.66 -11.65 7.42
CA LEU A 366 -8.74 -12.18 8.43
C LEU A 366 -8.39 -11.15 9.54
N GLY A 367 -9.01 -9.97 9.52
CA GLY A 367 -8.77 -8.90 10.49
C GLY A 367 -7.47 -8.13 10.26
N MET A 368 -6.88 -8.21 9.07
CA MET A 368 -5.64 -7.49 8.75
C MET A 368 -5.89 -6.00 8.51
N HIS A 369 -5.01 -5.17 9.05
CA HIS A 369 -4.92 -3.76 8.71
C HIS A 369 -4.08 -3.57 7.44
N LEU A 370 -4.60 -2.80 6.49
CA LEU A 370 -4.00 -2.54 5.19
C LEU A 370 -3.35 -1.16 5.17
N HIS A 371 -2.04 -1.11 5.04
CA HIS A 371 -1.30 0.15 4.98
C HIS A 371 -0.99 0.51 3.53
N PHE A 372 -1.83 1.37 2.94
CA PHE A 372 -1.69 1.86 1.57
C PHE A 372 -0.61 2.93 1.49
N LYS A 373 0.57 2.63 0.96
CA LYS A 373 1.59 3.60 0.57
C LYS A 373 1.27 4.08 -0.85
N LEU A 374 0.85 5.34 -1.00
CA LEU A 374 0.26 5.86 -2.23
C LEU A 374 1.30 6.23 -3.31
N GLN A 375 2.56 6.35 -2.94
CA GLN A 375 3.69 6.66 -3.81
C GLN A 375 5.00 6.44 -3.06
N GLU A 376 6.13 6.46 -3.77
CA GLU A 376 7.46 6.46 -3.17
C GLU A 376 8.26 7.72 -3.57
N THR A 377 9.42 7.93 -2.93
CA THR A 377 10.20 9.16 -3.07
C THR A 377 10.61 9.48 -4.50
N GLU A 378 10.84 8.47 -5.35
CA GLU A 378 11.28 8.64 -6.75
C GLU A 378 10.17 9.21 -7.64
N ASN A 379 8.92 9.07 -7.25
CA ASN A 379 7.76 9.53 -8.03
C ASN A 379 6.81 10.46 -7.27
N ASP A 380 7.21 10.97 -6.11
CA ASP A 380 6.38 11.88 -5.32
C ASP A 380 6.37 13.31 -5.90
N ASP A 381 7.48 13.76 -6.51
CA ASP A 381 7.60 15.06 -7.18
C ASP A 381 8.63 15.04 -8.34
N GLN A 382 8.83 16.18 -9.01
CA GLN A 382 9.75 16.32 -10.14
C GLN A 382 11.08 16.99 -9.75
N ARG A 383 11.56 16.83 -8.53
CA ARG A 383 12.86 17.38 -8.16
C ARG A 383 14.02 16.71 -8.89
N PRO A 384 15.20 17.38 -9.00
CA PRO A 384 16.37 16.78 -9.61
C PRO A 384 16.72 15.42 -8.96
N GLY A 385 16.75 14.36 -9.77
CA GLY A 385 16.98 12.99 -9.34
C GLY A 385 15.74 12.11 -9.37
N ASN A 386 14.55 12.69 -9.26
CA ASN A 386 13.30 11.96 -9.36
C ASN A 386 12.95 11.64 -10.83
N GLN A 387 12.10 10.63 -11.01
CA GLN A 387 11.65 10.23 -12.33
C GLN A 387 10.54 11.16 -12.84
N PRO A 388 10.39 11.32 -14.16
CA PRO A 388 9.30 12.14 -14.74
C PRO A 388 7.92 11.46 -14.63
N THR A 389 7.74 10.57 -13.68
CA THR A 389 6.52 9.79 -13.43
C THR A 389 5.70 10.33 -12.26
N ALA A 390 6.17 11.40 -11.62
CA ALA A 390 5.40 12.05 -10.56
C ALA A 390 4.09 12.61 -11.10
N LEU A 391 2.96 12.15 -10.55
CA LEU A 391 1.63 12.62 -10.92
C LEU A 391 1.53 14.13 -10.70
N ASP A 392 1.16 14.87 -11.74
CA ASP A 392 1.11 16.36 -11.76
C ASP A 392 2.40 17.03 -11.25
N GLY A 393 3.55 16.34 -11.35
CA GLY A 393 4.83 16.85 -10.88
C GLY A 393 4.92 17.07 -9.36
N GLY A 394 4.09 16.39 -8.58
CA GLY A 394 4.03 16.48 -7.12
C GLY A 394 2.84 17.31 -6.61
N ALA A 395 2.24 18.14 -7.44
CA ALA A 395 1.07 18.94 -7.08
C ALA A 395 -0.22 18.09 -7.00
N LEU A 396 -1.26 18.64 -6.38
CA LEU A 396 -2.60 18.07 -6.39
C LEU A 396 -3.37 18.50 -7.64
N GLY A 397 -2.94 18.00 -8.80
CA GLY A 397 -3.58 18.25 -10.09
C GLY A 397 -4.56 17.13 -10.49
N PRO A 398 -4.98 17.10 -11.78
CA PRO A 398 -5.98 16.14 -12.28
C PRO A 398 -5.57 14.66 -12.14
N GLU A 399 -4.31 14.31 -12.44
CA GLU A 399 -3.80 12.94 -12.37
C GLU A 399 -3.84 12.42 -10.92
N ARG A 400 -3.30 13.21 -9.98
CA ARG A 400 -3.23 12.83 -8.56
C ARG A 400 -4.62 12.78 -7.92
N LYS A 401 -5.49 13.73 -8.23
CA LYS A 401 -6.89 13.71 -7.75
C LYS A 401 -7.64 12.48 -8.24
N LEU A 402 -7.49 12.14 -9.51
CA LEU A 402 -8.12 10.95 -10.07
C LEU A 402 -7.57 9.69 -9.41
N TYR A 403 -6.25 9.58 -9.28
CA TYR A 403 -5.61 8.46 -8.62
C TYR A 403 -6.10 8.24 -7.18
N LEU A 404 -6.10 9.30 -6.36
CA LEU A 404 -6.58 9.21 -4.98
C LEU A 404 -8.06 8.84 -4.92
N ARG A 405 -8.88 9.39 -5.84
CA ARG A 405 -10.30 9.05 -5.93
C ARG A 405 -10.53 7.60 -6.31
N GLU A 406 -9.80 7.05 -7.28
CA GLU A 406 -9.92 5.63 -7.68
C GLU A 406 -9.53 4.69 -6.52
N MET A 407 -8.48 5.02 -5.75
CA MET A 407 -8.09 4.25 -4.56
C MET A 407 -9.20 4.26 -3.50
N VAL A 408 -9.76 5.42 -3.19
CA VAL A 408 -10.84 5.54 -2.21
C VAL A 408 -12.12 4.85 -2.71
N ALA A 409 -12.51 5.04 -3.97
CA ALA A 409 -13.73 4.45 -4.53
C ALA A 409 -13.70 2.92 -4.50
N ARG A 410 -12.54 2.32 -4.80
CA ARG A 410 -12.38 0.87 -4.87
C ARG A 410 -12.09 0.21 -3.53
N PHE A 411 -11.36 0.88 -2.63
CA PHE A 411 -10.83 0.25 -1.43
C PHE A 411 -11.21 0.93 -0.11
N GLY A 412 -11.77 2.14 -0.14
CA GLY A 412 -12.16 2.87 1.06
C GLY A 412 -13.25 2.21 1.91
N HIS A 413 -13.94 1.20 1.39
CA HIS A 413 -14.95 0.42 2.12
C HIS A 413 -14.35 -0.65 3.05
N LEU A 414 -13.03 -0.90 2.98
CA LEU A 414 -12.40 -1.89 3.83
C LEU A 414 -12.33 -1.41 5.28
N PRO A 415 -12.60 -2.26 6.27
CA PRO A 415 -12.83 -1.81 7.65
C PRO A 415 -11.57 -1.32 8.38
N ALA A 416 -10.39 -1.81 8.00
CA ALA A 416 -9.14 -1.48 8.69
C ALA A 416 -8.05 -1.12 7.70
N LEU A 417 -7.87 0.17 7.44
CA LEU A 417 -6.82 0.68 6.59
C LEU A 417 -6.32 2.06 7.04
N ASN A 418 -5.19 2.49 6.48
CA ASN A 418 -4.76 3.88 6.49
C ASN A 418 -4.20 4.30 5.14
N TRP A 419 -4.31 5.59 4.83
CA TRP A 419 -3.69 6.22 3.68
C TRP A 419 -2.36 6.84 4.07
N ASN A 420 -1.25 6.29 3.56
CA ASN A 420 0.06 6.91 3.69
C ASN A 420 0.32 7.77 2.45
N LEU A 421 0.52 9.06 2.64
CA LEU A 421 0.69 10.02 1.54
C LEU A 421 1.89 9.72 0.65
N GLY A 422 2.86 8.98 1.14
CA GLY A 422 4.02 8.55 0.39
C GLY A 422 5.12 8.08 1.29
N GLU A 423 5.89 7.14 0.77
CA GLU A 423 7.10 6.65 1.38
C GLU A 423 8.23 7.65 1.17
N GLU A 424 8.99 7.92 2.24
CA GLU A 424 10.11 8.86 2.25
C GLU A 424 9.80 10.20 1.57
N SER A 425 8.57 10.70 1.78
CA SER A 425 8.00 11.85 1.07
C SER A 425 8.90 13.07 1.12
N THR A 426 9.17 13.61 -0.06
CA THR A 426 10.03 14.76 -0.25
C THR A 426 9.28 15.98 -0.77
N GLN A 427 7.98 15.86 -1.04
CA GLN A 427 7.08 16.94 -1.40
C GLN A 427 7.14 18.11 -0.40
N THR A 428 6.70 19.27 -0.83
CA THR A 428 6.59 20.43 0.07
C THR A 428 5.46 20.24 1.08
N PRO A 429 5.53 20.87 2.26
CA PRO A 429 4.42 20.84 3.24
C PRO A 429 3.08 21.32 2.68
N ALA A 430 3.08 22.18 1.66
CA ALA A 430 1.86 22.65 1.01
C ALA A 430 1.22 21.53 0.16
N GLU A 431 2.01 20.78 -0.59
CA GLU A 431 1.57 19.65 -1.40
C GLU A 431 1.06 18.52 -0.50
N GLN A 432 1.81 18.17 0.57
CA GLN A 432 1.43 17.17 1.56
C GLN A 432 0.09 17.52 2.24
N ARG A 433 -0.09 18.80 2.65
CA ARG A 433 -1.37 19.27 3.22
C ARG A 433 -2.51 19.18 2.22
N ALA A 434 -2.28 19.55 0.96
CA ALA A 434 -3.30 19.49 -0.07
C ALA A 434 -3.77 18.05 -0.33
N MET A 435 -2.85 17.08 -0.36
CA MET A 435 -3.21 15.66 -0.48
C MET A 435 -4.00 15.15 0.73
N ALA A 436 -3.54 15.46 1.95
CA ALA A 436 -4.22 15.02 3.17
C ALA A 436 -5.64 15.59 3.26
N LEU A 437 -5.82 16.87 2.91
CA LEU A 437 -7.12 17.52 2.86
C LEU A 437 -8.03 16.88 1.80
N TYR A 438 -7.52 16.64 0.60
CA TYR A 438 -8.30 16.04 -0.46
C TYR A 438 -8.77 14.61 -0.10
N LEU A 439 -7.90 13.80 0.51
CA LEU A 439 -8.30 12.49 1.03
C LEU A 439 -9.40 12.63 2.10
N ALA A 440 -9.28 13.61 3.01
CA ALA A 440 -10.33 13.88 4.01
C ALA A 440 -11.68 14.31 3.37
N GLU A 441 -11.62 14.99 2.23
CA GLU A 441 -12.84 15.42 1.50
C GLU A 441 -13.53 14.29 0.76
N ILE A 442 -12.76 13.33 0.20
CA ILE A 442 -13.32 12.28 -0.67
C ILE A 442 -13.53 10.93 0.01
N ASP A 443 -12.86 10.68 1.14
CA ASP A 443 -13.02 9.44 1.91
C ASP A 443 -14.21 9.57 2.87
N PRO A 444 -15.34 8.92 2.58
CA PRO A 444 -16.54 9.06 3.40
C PRO A 444 -16.38 8.50 4.81
N TYR A 445 -15.40 7.65 5.03
CA TYR A 445 -15.17 6.96 6.29
C TYR A 445 -14.10 7.60 7.16
N GLN A 446 -13.41 8.62 6.64
CA GLN A 446 -12.35 9.37 7.36
C GLN A 446 -11.23 8.47 7.88
N HIS A 447 -10.79 7.49 7.08
CA HIS A 447 -9.67 6.63 7.47
C HIS A 447 -8.44 7.41 7.89
N PRO A 448 -7.60 6.85 8.78
CA PRO A 448 -6.38 7.49 9.22
C PRO A 448 -5.46 7.86 8.04
N ARG A 449 -4.86 9.03 8.13
CA ARG A 449 -3.92 9.59 7.14
C ARG A 449 -2.58 9.80 7.80
N VAL A 450 -1.55 9.13 7.26
CA VAL A 450 -0.18 9.21 7.78
C VAL A 450 0.80 9.63 6.69
N ILE A 451 2.01 9.95 7.07
CA ILE A 451 3.10 10.24 6.14
C ILE A 451 4.39 9.60 6.66
N HIS A 452 5.18 9.07 5.73
CA HIS A 452 6.48 8.51 5.98
C HIS A 452 7.59 9.49 5.54
N SER A 453 8.75 9.48 6.20
CA SER A 453 9.86 10.34 5.85
C SER A 453 11.21 9.74 6.23
N TYR A 454 12.26 10.08 5.50
CA TYR A 454 13.63 9.74 5.85
C TYR A 454 13.95 10.03 7.33
N PRO A 455 14.76 9.21 8.00
CA PRO A 455 15.09 9.38 9.42
C PRO A 455 15.66 10.77 9.76
N ASN A 456 16.44 11.33 8.87
CA ASN A 456 17.09 12.63 9.04
C ASN A 456 16.23 13.82 8.55
N GLN A 457 15.01 13.56 8.05
CA GLN A 457 14.09 14.59 7.56
C GLN A 457 12.80 14.70 8.39
N GLN A 458 12.61 13.87 9.39
CA GLN A 458 11.39 13.88 10.22
C GLN A 458 11.02 15.28 10.73
N GLU A 459 11.99 16.05 11.24
CA GLU A 459 11.74 17.42 11.71
C GLU A 459 11.22 18.32 10.61
N LYS A 460 11.82 18.25 9.44
CA LYS A 460 11.44 19.05 8.26
C LYS A 460 10.04 18.69 7.75
N VAL A 461 9.71 17.41 7.77
CA VAL A 461 8.44 16.90 7.23
C VAL A 461 7.31 17.02 8.26
N TYR A 462 7.51 16.53 9.49
CA TYR A 462 6.41 16.43 10.45
C TYR A 462 6.07 17.75 11.14
N THR A 463 7.08 18.56 11.52
CA THR A 463 6.82 19.79 12.29
C THR A 463 5.82 20.75 11.60
N PRO A 464 5.90 21.02 10.30
CA PRO A 464 4.93 21.91 9.63
C PRO A 464 3.54 21.28 9.42
N LEU A 465 3.34 20.01 9.79
CA LEU A 465 2.09 19.27 9.60
C LEU A 465 1.38 18.96 10.93
N LEU A 466 1.97 19.35 12.07
CA LEU A 466 1.40 19.09 13.41
C LEU A 466 0.12 19.87 13.68
N GLY A 467 -0.73 19.32 14.56
CA GLY A 467 -1.97 19.94 15.01
C GLY A 467 -2.94 20.20 13.86
N GLU A 468 -3.62 21.34 13.90
CA GLU A 468 -4.58 21.79 12.88
C GLU A 468 -3.91 22.26 11.56
N MET A 469 -2.59 22.12 11.43
CA MET A 469 -1.87 22.51 10.23
C MET A 469 -2.10 21.51 9.09
N SER A 470 -2.57 20.30 9.36
CA SER A 470 -2.89 19.30 8.35
C SER A 470 -4.00 18.34 8.82
N GLU A 471 -4.56 17.59 7.85
CA GLU A 471 -5.50 16.50 8.09
C GLU A 471 -4.82 15.16 8.45
N LEU A 472 -3.52 15.17 8.76
CA LEU A 472 -2.83 13.97 9.22
C LEU A 472 -3.31 13.56 10.62
N THR A 473 -3.38 12.26 10.83
CA THR A 473 -3.77 11.61 12.09
C THR A 473 -2.62 10.82 12.72
N GLY A 474 -1.49 10.71 12.03
CA GLY A 474 -0.36 9.94 12.53
C GLY A 474 0.92 10.10 11.71
N ALA A 475 1.96 9.43 12.17
CA ALA A 475 3.25 9.34 11.52
C ALA A 475 3.65 7.86 11.32
N SER A 476 4.09 7.54 10.11
CA SER A 476 4.76 6.31 9.73
C SER A 476 6.26 6.55 9.91
N LEU A 477 6.86 6.03 10.98
CA LEU A 477 8.21 6.39 11.38
C LEU A 477 9.26 5.48 10.75
N GLN A 478 10.28 6.09 10.15
CA GLN A 478 11.52 5.44 9.76
C GLN A 478 12.64 5.90 10.69
N ASN A 479 13.37 4.98 11.29
CA ASN A 479 14.52 5.32 12.13
C ASN A 479 15.50 4.15 12.31
N ASN A 480 16.70 4.44 12.80
CA ASN A 480 17.62 3.37 13.22
C ASN A 480 16.93 2.52 14.30
N TRP A 481 17.04 1.20 14.20
CA TRP A 481 16.37 0.26 15.10
C TRP A 481 16.58 0.53 16.60
N ARG A 482 17.74 1.06 17.00
CA ARG A 482 18.01 1.45 18.40
C ARG A 482 17.31 2.72 18.84
N ALA A 483 16.88 3.54 17.90
CA ALA A 483 16.31 4.87 18.18
C ALA A 483 14.77 4.88 18.25
N SER A 484 14.11 3.73 18.06
CA SER A 484 12.64 3.65 17.92
C SER A 484 11.91 4.22 19.12
N HIS A 485 12.36 3.93 20.34
CA HIS A 485 11.73 4.48 21.54
C HIS A 485 11.77 6.02 21.57
N GLN A 486 12.94 6.60 21.39
CA GLN A 486 13.09 8.06 21.44
C GLN A 486 12.41 8.77 20.28
N ALA A 487 12.47 8.21 19.07
CA ALA A 487 11.81 8.76 17.90
C ALA A 487 10.27 8.76 18.08
N THR A 488 9.71 7.64 18.53
CA THR A 488 8.28 7.51 18.83
C THR A 488 7.85 8.48 19.91
N LEU A 489 8.53 8.48 21.06
CA LEU A 489 8.25 9.35 22.21
C LEU A 489 8.25 10.84 21.82
N ARG A 490 9.19 11.23 20.96
CA ARG A 490 9.28 12.59 20.43
C ARG A 490 7.99 13.00 19.73
N TRP A 491 7.52 12.21 18.79
CA TRP A 491 6.37 12.57 17.95
C TRP A 491 5.04 12.37 18.66
N VAL A 492 4.93 11.39 19.55
CA VAL A 492 3.81 11.26 20.49
C VAL A 492 3.67 12.53 21.33
N LYS A 493 4.76 13.02 21.94
CA LYS A 493 4.73 14.24 22.77
C LYS A 493 4.52 15.51 21.93
N ALA A 494 5.17 15.63 20.78
CA ALA A 494 5.08 16.82 19.92
C ALA A 494 3.67 17.00 19.34
N SER A 495 3.06 15.93 18.87
CA SER A 495 1.70 16.00 18.33
C SER A 495 0.64 16.27 19.39
N ALA A 496 0.78 15.67 20.56
CA ALA A 496 -0.09 15.97 21.71
C ALA A 496 0.04 17.44 22.15
N ALA A 497 1.25 17.96 22.24
CA ALA A 497 1.50 19.37 22.57
C ALA A 497 0.94 20.34 21.51
N ALA A 498 0.83 19.91 20.26
CA ALA A 498 0.20 20.65 19.18
C ALA A 498 -1.35 20.57 19.18
N GLY A 499 -1.95 19.81 20.11
CA GLY A 499 -3.40 19.72 20.30
C GLY A 499 -4.10 18.65 19.44
N LYS A 500 -3.39 17.87 18.63
CA LYS A 500 -3.90 16.75 17.83
C LYS A 500 -2.93 15.56 17.96
N PRO A 501 -3.15 14.67 18.96
CA PRO A 501 -2.29 13.52 19.18
C PRO A 501 -2.22 12.63 17.95
N TRP A 502 -1.02 12.26 17.51
CA TRP A 502 -0.80 11.38 16.37
C TRP A 502 -0.66 9.91 16.80
N VAL A 503 -1.15 9.04 15.97
CA VAL A 503 -0.85 7.60 16.00
C VAL A 503 0.53 7.40 15.39
N CYS A 504 1.51 7.01 16.21
CA CYS A 504 2.90 6.89 15.78
C CYS A 504 3.32 5.42 15.76
N ALA A 505 3.45 4.83 14.56
CA ALA A 505 3.98 3.49 14.39
C ALA A 505 5.38 3.53 13.80
N ASN A 506 6.22 2.52 14.08
CA ASN A 506 7.51 2.35 13.42
C ASN A 506 7.33 1.39 12.24
N ASP A 507 7.30 1.93 11.07
CA ASP A 507 6.99 1.21 9.85
C ASP A 507 8.23 0.87 9.01
N GLU A 508 9.40 1.42 9.39
CA GLU A 508 10.68 1.05 8.79
C GLU A 508 11.83 1.17 9.79
N GLN A 509 12.70 0.14 9.83
CA GLN A 509 13.87 0.08 10.71
C GLN A 509 15.17 0.05 9.92
N GLY A 510 15.99 1.09 10.07
CA GLY A 510 17.34 1.11 9.50
C GLY A 510 18.37 0.34 10.34
N PRO A 511 19.58 0.12 9.81
CA PRO A 511 20.06 0.71 8.57
C PRO A 511 19.35 0.13 7.33
N ALA A 512 19.06 0.96 6.33
CA ALA A 512 18.32 0.61 5.11
C ALA A 512 18.87 -0.63 4.38
N ASN A 513 20.20 -0.88 4.46
CA ASN A 513 20.82 -2.04 3.84
C ASN A 513 20.31 -3.37 4.40
N PHE A 514 19.90 -3.44 5.65
CA PHE A 514 19.68 -4.69 6.35
C PHE A 514 18.29 -4.82 6.97
N GLY A 515 17.65 -3.73 7.41
CA GLY A 515 16.32 -3.81 8.01
C GLY A 515 16.24 -4.87 9.12
N VAL A 516 15.18 -5.64 9.14
CA VAL A 516 15.02 -6.80 10.02
C VAL A 516 15.72 -8.02 9.41
N PRO A 517 16.73 -8.61 10.10
CA PRO A 517 17.46 -9.75 9.57
C PRO A 517 16.58 -10.98 9.41
N ALA A 518 16.91 -11.79 8.39
CA ALA A 518 16.30 -13.10 8.22
C ALA A 518 16.72 -14.06 9.34
N ASP A 519 15.87 -15.04 9.63
CA ASP A 519 16.20 -16.14 10.53
C ASP A 519 17.37 -16.97 9.99
N ALA A 520 18.09 -17.63 10.88
CA ALA A 520 19.39 -18.27 10.57
C ALA A 520 19.31 -19.31 9.44
N GLU A 521 18.21 -20.03 9.32
CA GLU A 521 17.98 -21.04 8.30
C GLU A 521 17.82 -20.47 6.88
N PHE A 522 17.47 -19.20 6.75
CA PHE A 522 17.40 -18.51 5.46
C PHE A 522 18.73 -17.91 5.03
N GLY A 523 19.76 -18.06 5.85
CA GLY A 523 21.08 -17.57 5.57
C GLY A 523 21.20 -16.05 5.60
N GLY A 524 22.26 -15.52 4.99
CA GLY A 524 22.46 -14.09 4.88
C GLY A 524 23.84 -13.66 5.34
N LYS A 525 24.08 -12.34 5.27
CA LYS A 525 25.32 -11.74 5.78
C LYS A 525 25.29 -11.69 7.30
N SER A 526 26.43 -11.91 7.93
CA SER A 526 26.60 -11.57 9.35
C SER A 526 26.46 -10.05 9.51
N ILE A 527 25.57 -9.64 10.39
CA ILE A 527 25.35 -8.25 10.77
C ILE A 527 25.50 -8.11 12.30
N ASP A 528 25.64 -6.87 12.78
CA ASP A 528 25.96 -6.61 14.17
C ASP A 528 24.77 -6.75 15.14
N TYR A 529 23.60 -7.12 14.64
CA TYR A 529 22.37 -7.26 15.42
C TYR A 529 21.52 -8.44 14.92
N THR A 530 20.55 -8.82 15.71
CA THR A 530 19.72 -10.01 15.54
C THR A 530 18.23 -9.65 15.60
N PRO A 531 17.31 -10.56 15.23
CA PRO A 531 15.87 -10.37 15.47
C PRO A 531 15.53 -10.07 16.95
N HIS A 532 16.31 -10.60 17.90
CA HIS A 532 16.15 -10.26 19.32
C HIS A 532 16.47 -8.80 19.64
N ASP A 533 17.42 -8.18 18.93
CA ASP A 533 17.70 -6.75 19.09
C ASP A 533 16.56 -5.90 18.52
N ILE A 534 16.02 -6.27 17.38
CA ILE A 534 14.83 -5.62 16.79
C ILE A 534 13.63 -5.72 17.74
N ARG A 535 13.36 -6.92 18.32
CA ARG A 535 12.34 -7.07 19.35
C ARG A 535 12.51 -6.09 20.48
N ARG A 536 13.72 -6.03 21.08
CA ARG A 536 14.00 -5.20 22.25
C ARG A 536 13.91 -3.71 21.96
N TRP A 537 14.56 -3.26 20.90
CA TRP A 537 14.75 -1.83 20.68
C TRP A 537 13.71 -1.20 19.76
N THR A 538 13.17 -1.96 18.82
CA THR A 538 12.19 -1.45 17.86
C THR A 538 10.77 -1.77 18.33
N LEU A 539 10.41 -3.03 18.47
CA LEU A 539 9.05 -3.44 18.84
C LEU A 539 8.67 -2.88 20.22
N TRP A 540 9.35 -3.33 21.26
CA TRP A 540 9.09 -2.84 22.62
C TRP A 540 9.47 -1.36 22.77
N GLY A 541 10.46 -0.89 22.02
CA GLY A 541 10.80 0.54 21.99
C GLY A 541 9.65 1.42 21.51
N ASN A 542 8.98 1.04 20.44
CA ASN A 542 7.81 1.77 19.96
C ASN A 542 6.65 1.69 20.97
N LEU A 543 6.27 0.47 21.40
CA LEU A 543 5.14 0.26 22.30
C LEU A 543 5.31 1.00 23.64
N MET A 544 6.49 0.93 24.25
CA MET A 544 6.79 1.57 25.54
C MET A 544 6.95 3.10 25.44
N ALA A 545 7.05 3.64 24.24
CA ALA A 545 7.01 5.08 23.97
C ALA A 545 5.58 5.62 23.76
N GLY A 546 4.55 4.79 23.94
CA GLY A 546 3.18 5.12 23.61
C GLY A 546 2.87 5.07 22.11
N GLY A 547 3.66 4.32 21.34
CA GLY A 547 3.46 4.08 19.93
C GLY A 547 2.44 2.98 19.64
N ALA A 548 2.00 2.93 18.39
CA ALA A 548 0.90 2.08 17.93
C ALA A 548 1.36 0.74 17.31
N GLY A 549 2.64 0.41 17.40
CA GLY A 549 3.18 -0.84 16.90
C GLY A 549 4.19 -0.69 15.77
N VAL A 550 4.44 -1.79 15.04
CA VAL A 550 5.51 -1.89 14.04
C VAL A 550 5.06 -2.61 12.78
N GLU A 551 5.69 -2.28 11.66
CA GLU A 551 5.78 -3.10 10.46
C GLU A 551 7.26 -3.31 10.15
N TYR A 552 7.65 -4.51 9.70
CA TYR A 552 9.05 -4.88 9.57
C TYR A 552 9.53 -4.77 8.12
N TYR A 553 10.55 -3.93 7.93
CA TYR A 553 11.28 -3.71 6.69
C TYR A 553 12.46 -4.68 6.57
N PHE A 554 12.74 -5.20 5.37
CA PHE A 554 13.73 -6.29 5.19
C PHE A 554 15.06 -5.86 4.59
N GLY A 555 15.24 -4.57 4.31
CA GLY A 555 16.48 -4.02 3.73
C GLY A 555 16.74 -4.48 2.30
N TYR A 556 17.89 -4.08 1.74
CA TYR A 556 18.23 -4.37 0.34
C TYR A 556 19.21 -5.54 0.16
N GLN A 557 19.96 -5.93 1.18
CA GLN A 557 21.14 -6.79 1.04
C GLN A 557 21.02 -8.17 1.67
N LEU A 558 19.95 -8.45 2.35
CA LEU A 558 19.69 -9.74 2.96
C LEU A 558 18.84 -10.64 2.04
N PRO A 559 18.84 -11.96 2.24
CA PRO A 559 17.91 -12.84 1.57
C PRO A 559 16.46 -12.44 1.85
N GLU A 560 15.59 -12.64 0.90
CA GLU A 560 14.19 -12.18 1.01
C GLU A 560 14.17 -10.70 1.42
N ASN A 561 14.88 -9.87 0.64
CA ASN A 561 14.97 -8.43 0.89
C ASN A 561 13.69 -7.73 0.42
N ASP A 562 13.60 -6.47 0.70
CA ASP A 562 12.41 -5.68 0.46
C ASP A 562 11.88 -5.73 -0.98
N LEU A 563 12.75 -5.69 -1.99
CA LEU A 563 12.32 -5.73 -3.39
C LEU A 563 11.98 -7.16 -3.89
N ASN A 564 12.50 -8.21 -3.26
CA ASN A 564 12.47 -9.57 -3.77
C ASN A 564 11.83 -10.59 -2.82
N ALA A 565 11.29 -10.15 -1.69
CA ALA A 565 10.68 -11.07 -0.72
C ALA A 565 9.44 -11.76 -1.32
N GLU A 566 9.43 -13.08 -1.21
CA GLU A 566 8.31 -13.95 -1.56
C GLU A 566 8.01 -14.98 -0.46
N ASN A 567 8.84 -15.00 0.61
CA ASN A 567 8.71 -15.97 1.69
C ASN A 567 8.78 -15.30 3.07
N TRP A 568 7.63 -14.98 3.61
CA TRP A 568 7.52 -14.37 4.95
C TRP A 568 7.96 -15.30 6.10
N ARG A 569 8.12 -16.61 5.86
CA ARG A 569 8.75 -17.52 6.82
C ARG A 569 10.19 -17.15 7.12
N SER A 570 10.82 -16.39 6.24
CA SER A 570 12.18 -15.90 6.45
C SER A 570 12.36 -15.02 7.70
N ARG A 571 11.29 -14.53 8.29
CA ARG A 571 11.26 -13.72 9.53
C ARG A 571 10.30 -14.32 10.58
N ALA A 572 10.13 -15.63 10.61
CA ALA A 572 9.19 -16.31 11.51
C ALA A 572 9.39 -15.97 12.98
N SER A 573 10.65 -15.84 13.44
CA SER A 573 10.94 -15.40 14.81
C SER A 573 10.43 -13.99 15.10
N SER A 574 10.57 -13.06 14.15
CA SER A 574 10.10 -11.68 14.30
C SER A 574 8.56 -11.61 14.37
N TRP A 575 7.87 -12.42 13.59
CA TRP A 575 6.41 -12.54 13.68
C TRP A 575 5.97 -13.08 15.05
N THR A 576 6.65 -14.11 15.54
CA THR A 576 6.38 -14.67 16.89
C THR A 576 6.57 -13.61 17.97
N PHE A 577 7.65 -12.84 17.92
CA PHE A 577 7.90 -11.79 18.92
C PHE A 577 6.85 -10.68 18.85
N ALA A 578 6.45 -10.29 17.65
CA ALA A 578 5.41 -9.29 17.44
C ALA A 578 4.05 -9.77 17.98
N ALA A 579 3.64 -10.98 17.64
CA ALA A 579 2.41 -11.60 18.16
C ALA A 579 2.42 -11.71 19.70
N ASN A 580 3.55 -12.07 20.30
CA ASN A 580 3.69 -12.13 21.76
C ASN A 580 3.50 -10.74 22.40
N ALA A 581 4.04 -9.69 21.79
CA ALA A 581 3.85 -8.33 22.29
C ALA A 581 2.38 -7.88 22.18
N LEU A 582 1.71 -8.16 21.06
CA LEU A 582 0.27 -7.85 20.90
C LEU A 582 -0.56 -8.59 21.95
N ARG A 583 -0.33 -9.90 22.16
CA ARG A 583 -1.02 -10.71 23.18
C ARG A 583 -0.82 -10.17 24.58
N PHE A 584 0.39 -9.73 24.92
CA PHE A 584 0.66 -9.12 26.22
C PHE A 584 -0.32 -7.97 26.51
N PHE A 585 -0.50 -7.06 25.58
CA PHE A 585 -1.39 -5.92 25.77
C PHE A 585 -2.89 -6.27 25.65
N GLN A 586 -3.25 -7.19 24.75
CA GLN A 586 -4.65 -7.47 24.41
C GLN A 586 -5.27 -8.55 25.31
N GLU A 587 -4.55 -9.67 25.55
CA GLU A 587 -5.08 -10.82 26.31
C GLU A 587 -4.98 -10.65 27.82
N ASN A 588 -4.21 -9.69 28.31
CA ASN A 588 -4.07 -9.40 29.74
C ASN A 588 -4.79 -8.11 30.17
N ASP A 589 -5.73 -7.63 29.35
CA ASP A 589 -6.54 -6.44 29.63
C ASP A 589 -5.69 -5.20 29.98
N VAL A 590 -4.49 -5.05 29.40
CA VAL A 590 -3.63 -3.89 29.66
C VAL A 590 -4.25 -2.66 29.01
N PRO A 591 -4.67 -1.65 29.77
CA PRO A 591 -5.32 -0.47 29.22
C PRO A 591 -4.29 0.51 28.61
N PHE A 592 -3.51 0.04 27.61
CA PHE A 592 -2.38 0.78 27.03
C PHE A 592 -2.75 2.18 26.52
N TRP A 593 -4.00 2.37 26.09
CA TRP A 593 -4.52 3.67 25.66
C TRP A 593 -4.63 4.69 26.80
N ALA A 594 -4.68 4.21 28.05
CA ALA A 594 -4.77 5.02 29.27
C ALA A 594 -3.43 5.11 30.03
N LEU A 595 -2.36 4.53 29.50
CA LEU A 595 -1.02 4.56 30.10
C LEU A 595 -0.13 5.58 29.38
N ASP A 596 0.48 6.48 30.09
CA ASP A 596 1.44 7.44 29.53
C ASP A 596 2.88 6.97 29.66
N PRO A 597 3.77 7.30 28.71
CA PRO A 597 5.20 7.07 28.84
C PRO A 597 5.75 7.79 30.07
N ALA A 598 6.36 7.03 30.98
CA ALA A 598 6.78 7.45 32.32
C ALA A 598 8.14 6.85 32.71
N ASP A 599 9.12 6.90 31.81
CA ASP A 599 10.46 6.32 32.01
C ASP A 599 11.17 6.91 33.25
N GLU A 600 10.82 8.13 33.63
CA GLU A 600 11.33 8.80 34.83
C GLU A 600 10.94 8.11 36.14
N LEU A 601 9.96 7.23 36.15
CA LEU A 601 9.62 6.41 37.31
C LEU A 601 10.61 5.27 37.54
N VAL A 602 11.38 4.88 36.52
CA VAL A 602 12.37 3.82 36.62
C VAL A 602 13.72 4.36 37.08
N GLU A 603 14.12 4.01 38.30
CA GLU A 603 15.42 4.40 38.83
C GLU A 603 16.53 3.43 38.44
N ALA A 604 16.19 2.16 38.28
CA ALA A 604 17.15 1.11 37.87
C ALA A 604 16.40 -0.06 37.21
N PRO A 605 17.00 -0.75 36.23
CA PRO A 605 18.20 -0.34 35.48
C PRO A 605 17.90 0.80 34.51
N ALA A 606 18.87 1.62 34.20
CA ALA A 606 18.73 2.78 33.31
C ALA A 606 18.30 2.42 31.87
N THR A 607 18.28 1.15 31.52
CA THR A 607 17.82 0.63 30.21
C THR A 607 16.39 0.09 30.23
N ALA A 608 15.64 0.28 31.32
CA ALA A 608 14.22 -0.09 31.38
C ALA A 608 13.32 1.08 30.98
N TRP A 609 12.15 0.77 30.44
CA TRP A 609 11.10 1.75 30.07
C TRP A 609 9.83 1.50 30.85
N CYS A 610 8.99 2.54 30.98
CA CYS A 610 7.76 2.49 31.74
C CYS A 610 6.59 3.16 31.03
N LEU A 611 5.46 2.49 31.04
CA LEU A 611 4.14 3.10 30.82
C LEU A 611 3.38 3.08 32.13
N ALA A 612 2.79 4.21 32.53
CA ALA A 612 2.08 4.29 33.79
C ALA A 612 0.71 4.96 33.68
N GLY A 613 -0.26 4.41 34.38
CA GLY A 613 -1.60 4.94 34.60
C GLY A 613 -2.06 4.70 36.04
N ALA A 614 -3.30 5.08 36.34
CA ALA A 614 -3.83 5.01 37.72
C ALA A 614 -3.94 3.53 38.22
N ASP A 615 -4.35 2.63 37.36
CA ASP A 615 -4.71 1.25 37.74
C ASP A 615 -3.75 0.20 37.22
N ALA A 616 -2.89 0.55 36.25
CA ALA A 616 -1.90 -0.34 35.68
C ALA A 616 -0.58 0.38 35.37
N ILE A 617 0.51 -0.32 35.50
CA ILE A 617 1.87 0.11 35.13
C ILE A 617 2.53 -1.03 34.36
N VAL A 618 3.17 -0.73 33.24
CA VAL A 618 3.98 -1.68 32.47
C VAL A 618 5.44 -1.25 32.54
N VAL A 619 6.34 -2.18 32.91
CA VAL A 619 7.78 -1.96 32.87
C VAL A 619 8.40 -2.94 31.90
N TYR A 620 9.18 -2.45 30.97
CA TYR A 620 9.95 -3.29 30.07
C TYR A 620 11.43 -3.24 30.44
N MET A 621 12.00 -4.39 30.77
CA MET A 621 13.42 -4.55 31.11
C MET A 621 14.17 -5.12 29.92
N HIS A 622 15.18 -4.42 29.41
CA HIS A 622 16.04 -4.92 28.34
C HIS A 622 16.90 -6.11 28.76
N ASP A 623 17.26 -6.15 30.04
CA ASP A 623 18.15 -7.18 30.58
C ASP A 623 17.93 -7.34 32.10
N ALA A 624 17.16 -8.34 32.47
CA ALA A 624 16.85 -8.65 33.87
C ALA A 624 18.06 -9.17 34.68
N THR A 625 19.20 -9.49 34.01
CA THR A 625 20.44 -9.88 34.72
C THR A 625 21.13 -8.71 35.39
N GLN A 626 20.76 -7.46 35.03
CA GLN A 626 21.31 -6.26 35.65
C GLN A 626 20.76 -5.95 37.06
N GLY A 627 19.87 -6.77 37.54
CA GLY A 627 19.21 -6.61 38.85
C GLY A 627 17.71 -6.30 38.72
N PRO A 628 17.04 -6.20 39.86
CA PRO A 628 15.58 -5.91 39.87
C PRO A 628 15.29 -4.50 39.33
N ALA A 629 14.15 -4.33 38.70
CA ALA A 629 13.64 -3.00 38.41
C ALA A 629 13.23 -2.29 39.71
N VAL A 630 13.63 -1.04 39.86
CA VAL A 630 13.25 -0.17 40.97
C VAL A 630 12.39 0.96 40.42
N LEU A 631 11.16 1.05 40.92
CA LEU A 631 10.21 2.11 40.55
C LEU A 631 10.01 3.11 41.69
N ASP A 632 9.93 4.39 41.37
CA ASP A 632 9.44 5.40 42.25
C ASP A 632 7.92 5.53 42.13
N LEU A 633 7.20 4.95 43.09
CA LEU A 633 5.75 5.01 43.21
C LEU A 633 5.29 5.96 44.32
N THR A 634 6.08 7.00 44.62
CA THR A 634 5.78 7.96 45.71
C THR A 634 4.43 8.64 45.50
N ASP A 635 4.08 8.99 44.27
CA ASP A 635 2.82 9.67 43.94
C ASP A 635 1.65 8.70 43.68
N PHE A 636 1.89 7.40 43.75
CA PHE A 636 0.88 6.36 43.60
C PHE A 636 0.35 5.89 44.96
N THR A 637 -0.81 5.21 44.94
CA THR A 637 -1.44 4.70 46.17
C THR A 637 -1.95 3.28 45.97
N GLY A 638 -2.03 2.50 47.05
CA GLY A 638 -2.58 1.15 47.04
C GLY A 638 -1.52 0.07 46.88
N THR A 639 -1.97 -1.14 46.69
CA THR A 639 -1.14 -2.34 46.48
C THR A 639 -1.27 -2.82 45.06
N TYR A 640 -0.16 -3.07 44.40
CA TYR A 640 -0.12 -3.57 43.04
C TYR A 640 0.33 -5.03 43.06
N THR A 641 -0.38 -5.87 42.29
CA THR A 641 0.06 -7.23 41.94
C THR A 641 1.12 -7.15 40.85
N VAL A 642 2.22 -7.88 40.97
CA VAL A 642 3.34 -7.90 40.04
C VAL A 642 3.35 -9.21 39.25
N ARG A 643 3.30 -9.12 37.94
CA ARG A 643 3.35 -10.28 37.03
C ARG A 643 4.37 -10.06 35.93
N TRP A 644 5.03 -11.12 35.53
CA TRP A 644 6.10 -11.15 34.54
C TRP A 644 5.60 -11.82 33.24
N PHE A 645 5.97 -11.28 32.12
CA PHE A 645 5.67 -11.82 30.82
C PHE A 645 6.96 -12.12 30.04
N ASP A 646 7.01 -13.32 29.46
CA ASP A 646 8.11 -13.74 28.60
C ASP A 646 7.97 -13.13 27.20
N THR A 647 8.82 -12.16 26.88
CA THR A 647 8.76 -11.44 25.60
C THR A 647 9.23 -12.26 24.40
N VAL A 648 9.89 -13.41 24.66
CA VAL A 648 10.41 -14.34 23.63
C VAL A 648 9.42 -15.47 23.37
N GLU A 649 9.10 -16.21 24.43
CA GLU A 649 8.26 -17.40 24.31
C GLU A 649 6.74 -17.09 24.40
N GLY A 650 6.39 -15.91 24.93
CA GLY A 650 5.00 -15.58 25.19
C GLY A 650 4.41 -16.37 26.36
N GLY A 651 3.13 -16.69 26.25
CA GLY A 651 2.40 -17.48 27.24
C GLY A 651 1.71 -16.64 28.31
N GLU A 652 1.38 -17.27 29.43
CA GLU A 652 0.65 -16.69 30.56
C GLU A 652 1.54 -15.73 31.37
N LEU A 653 0.91 -14.79 32.09
CA LEU A 653 1.59 -13.97 33.09
C LEU A 653 2.05 -14.83 34.27
N ILE A 654 3.30 -14.70 34.68
CA ILE A 654 3.95 -15.54 35.69
C ILE A 654 4.34 -14.71 36.91
N THR A 655 4.28 -15.31 38.10
CA THR A 655 4.78 -14.67 39.34
C THR A 655 6.31 -14.77 39.39
N GLY A 656 6.99 -13.62 39.59
CA GLY A 656 8.41 -13.57 39.89
C GLY A 656 8.72 -13.72 41.37
N SER A 657 9.88 -13.23 41.80
CA SER A 657 10.28 -13.28 43.23
C SER A 657 9.51 -12.33 44.14
N VAL A 658 8.82 -11.33 43.57
CA VAL A 658 7.93 -10.39 44.27
C VAL A 658 6.53 -10.53 43.66
N GLU A 659 5.54 -10.78 44.50
CA GLU A 659 4.13 -10.97 44.09
C GLU A 659 3.33 -9.68 44.16
N THR A 660 3.61 -8.84 45.16
CA THR A 660 2.92 -7.56 45.37
C THR A 660 3.88 -6.49 45.85
N VAL A 661 3.58 -5.23 45.53
CA VAL A 661 4.27 -4.04 46.06
C VAL A 661 3.26 -3.02 46.57
N ASN A 662 3.63 -2.27 47.62
CA ASN A 662 2.85 -1.16 48.11
C ASN A 662 3.40 0.18 47.60
N ALA A 663 2.55 0.97 46.98
CA ALA A 663 2.88 2.31 46.55
C ALA A 663 3.13 3.29 47.72
N GLY A 664 3.55 4.50 47.41
CA GLY A 664 3.89 5.54 48.39
C GLY A 664 5.41 5.65 48.65
N GLY A 665 6.22 5.08 47.82
CA GLY A 665 7.69 5.13 47.87
C GLY A 665 8.35 4.30 46.79
N LYS A 666 9.66 4.10 46.91
CA LYS A 666 10.40 3.29 45.98
C LYS A 666 10.18 1.81 46.27
N VAL A 667 10.00 1.02 45.21
CA VAL A 667 9.74 -0.40 45.27
C VAL A 667 10.63 -1.18 44.31
N GLU A 668 11.05 -2.36 44.72
CA GLU A 668 11.74 -3.33 43.85
C GLU A 668 10.74 -4.36 43.33
N LEU A 669 10.77 -4.62 42.01
CA LEU A 669 9.85 -5.55 41.35
C LEU A 669 10.32 -7.02 41.39
N GLY A 670 11.49 -7.27 42.01
CA GLY A 670 12.07 -8.59 42.13
C GLY A 670 12.76 -9.07 40.87
N THR A 671 12.88 -10.40 40.73
CA THR A 671 13.54 -11.08 39.62
C THR A 671 12.55 -11.96 38.85
N PRO A 672 12.80 -12.18 37.54
CA PRO A 672 11.93 -13.04 36.75
C PRO A 672 11.90 -14.50 37.30
N PRO A 673 10.84 -15.25 36.98
CA PRO A 673 10.66 -16.64 37.48
C PRO A 673 11.73 -17.60 36.95
N THR A 674 12.27 -17.32 35.77
CA THR A 674 13.32 -18.13 35.13
C THR A 674 14.42 -17.24 34.58
N GLN A 675 15.65 -17.77 34.51
CA GLN A 675 16.75 -17.13 33.79
C GLN A 675 17.02 -17.92 32.52
N ARG A 676 17.08 -17.20 31.38
CA ARG A 676 17.44 -17.81 30.11
C ARG A 676 18.95 -17.89 29.97
N GLU A 677 19.43 -18.98 29.35
CA GLU A 677 20.85 -19.13 29.01
C GLU A 677 21.14 -18.60 27.61
N GLY A 678 22.35 -18.02 27.40
CA GLY A 678 22.81 -17.58 26.09
C GLY A 678 22.30 -16.20 25.66
N ASN A 679 22.39 -15.90 24.33
CA ASN A 679 22.06 -14.60 23.74
C ASN A 679 20.57 -14.41 23.37
N ALA A 680 19.70 -15.35 23.75
CA ALA A 680 18.27 -15.33 23.40
C ALA A 680 17.47 -14.16 24.01
N GLY A 681 18.17 -13.30 24.78
CA GLY A 681 17.59 -12.11 25.41
C GLY A 681 17.13 -12.38 26.84
N HIS A 682 17.52 -11.48 27.72
CA HIS A 682 17.13 -11.46 29.12
C HIS A 682 16.07 -10.40 29.39
N ASP A 683 15.36 -10.01 28.32
CA ASP A 683 14.30 -8.98 28.38
C ASP A 683 12.98 -9.57 28.85
N TRP A 684 12.28 -8.80 29.66
CA TRP A 684 10.99 -9.16 30.26
C TRP A 684 10.08 -7.95 30.29
N ALA A 685 8.78 -8.18 30.11
CA ALA A 685 7.77 -7.19 30.45
C ALA A 685 7.18 -7.52 31.82
N ILE A 686 6.87 -6.51 32.61
CA ILE A 686 6.29 -6.62 33.94
C ILE A 686 5.01 -5.82 33.95
N LEU A 687 3.91 -6.44 34.33
CA LEU A 687 2.62 -5.80 34.52
C LEU A 687 2.33 -5.66 36.02
N LEU A 688 2.06 -4.44 36.43
CA LEU A 688 1.55 -4.12 37.75
C LEU A 688 0.07 -3.75 37.61
N THR A 689 -0.81 -4.41 38.33
CA THR A 689 -2.25 -4.12 38.36
C THR A 689 -2.70 -3.89 39.79
N ARG A 690 -3.56 -2.90 39.97
CA ARG A 690 -4.10 -2.49 41.29
C ARG A 690 -5.28 -3.35 41.73
#